data_4cef60f3a88ca36a739a09a37151fbfa
#
_entry.id   4cef60f3a88ca36a739a09a37151fbfa
#
_cell.length_a   1.000
_cell.length_b   1.000
_cell.length_c   1.000
_cell.angle_alpha   90.00
_cell.angle_beta   90.00
_cell.angle_gamma   90.00
#
_symmetry.space_group_name_H-M   'P 1'
#
loop_
_entity.id
_entity.type
_entity.pdbx_description
1 polymer ?
#
loop_
_entity_poly.entity_id
_entity_poly.type
_entity_poly.pdbx_seq_one_letter_code
_entity_poly.pdbx_strand_id
1 'polypeptide(L)'
;MSSIQDKLIPVNLEKEMKRSFISYAMAVIIDRALPDVRDGLKPVHRRILYDMEELGMTPDKPYRKSARLVGDVLGKFHPHGDSSVYDAMVRLAQPFNIRYTLVDGQGNYGSVDGDGAAAMRYTEARMTKLTPYLLEGIEKDTVDFYPNFDETLMQPAVLPSRFPNLLVNGSSGIAVGMATNIPPHNLGEVIDGVICMIDNPDCTIDDLMQHIKGPDFPTGGIILGRRGIREAYYTGHGRIEVRAKTNIEEMPNGRSRIVVTEIPYQVNKAKLVEKIAELVHDKRIEGISDIRDESDRQGMRIVIELKKDVYPQVILNTLYKHTSMQETFGANMLALVNGQPKILSLRDMVYYYLEHQKDVVTRRTRFDLNKALARAHILEGLLKALDHIDEIVSIIRASKDPNTAKTTLMERFDFSDKQAQAILDMRLARLTGLERDRLQQEYDDLEKEIARFQAILADEHLLMEVIKTEISAIRDKFADPRRTELTTIDGEIDVEDLIQEEDMVVTLTRQGYVKRTPKSIYRAQNRGGRGVTGMTTKEEDFAVQMRVVSTHDEIMFFTNMGRVYMLKCYQIPEAGRTARGTAIINLIQIASDEKVTCMVPVPGATGEHNLVMATRDGMIKKTPYSEFANLRKNGLIAINLKEGDELIGVDLTSGDDEILLGSRKGMAIRFSERHIRPMGRASMGVKSMRLDDDDIIIDMVPLEQGADVLAITTLGYGKRTSPDEYREQGRNGKGIIATKLTDKTGDLAALLMVKPDEDLMLITDDGTIIRTRAEDIRVCGRNTQGVIVMKLQEGSHVIGVARAERDEEPDAPANAADADAAEARAEGFDTSDAAESKAVQELLRRAEEDASGSDLDMDLGGENEKDSPADDEDI
;
A
#
# COMPACT_ATOMS: atom_id res chain seq x y z
N MET A 1 7.76 -35.25 71.00
CA MET A 1 7.17 -34.36 69.99
C MET A 1 8.09 -33.16 69.80
N SER A 2 9.07 -33.23 68.87
CA SER A 2 9.94 -32.13 68.58
C SER A 2 9.17 -31.14 67.68
N SER A 3 8.97 -29.92 68.17
CA SER A 3 8.41 -28.82 67.45
C SER A 3 9.30 -28.52 66.19
N ILE A 4 8.78 -28.78 65.01
CA ILE A 4 9.33 -28.24 63.82
C ILE A 4 9.11 -26.73 63.89
N GLN A 5 10.13 -25.97 64.28
CA GLN A 5 10.14 -24.53 64.13
C GLN A 5 10.23 -24.25 62.62
N ASP A 6 9.10 -23.88 62.04
CA ASP A 6 9.05 -23.34 60.67
C ASP A 6 9.97 -22.13 60.59
N LYS A 7 11.07 -22.26 59.87
CA LYS A 7 12.04 -21.22 59.68
C LYS A 7 11.49 -20.21 58.67
N LEU A 8 10.71 -19.23 59.14
CA LEU A 8 10.20 -18.11 58.34
C LEU A 8 11.40 -17.28 57.86
N ILE A 9 11.63 -17.32 56.57
CA ILE A 9 12.64 -16.49 55.92
C ILE A 9 11.89 -15.26 55.33
N PRO A 10 12.11 -14.05 55.81
CA PRO A 10 11.48 -12.87 55.24
C PRO A 10 12.07 -12.60 53.84
N VAL A 11 11.24 -12.61 52.83
CA VAL A 11 11.60 -12.29 51.45
C VAL A 11 11.01 -10.93 51.09
N ASN A 12 11.86 -10.03 50.60
CA ASN A 12 11.40 -8.74 50.05
C ASN A 12 10.77 -8.98 48.66
N LEU A 13 9.45 -8.84 48.56
CA LEU A 13 8.68 -9.10 47.34
C LEU A 13 9.19 -8.29 46.18
N GLU A 14 9.50 -7.00 46.37
CA GLU A 14 9.96 -6.14 45.27
C GLU A 14 11.32 -6.64 44.73
N LYS A 15 12.22 -7.04 45.59
CA LYS A 15 13.56 -7.53 45.22
C LYS A 15 13.47 -8.87 44.47
N GLU A 16 12.61 -9.76 44.93
CA GLU A 16 12.39 -11.06 44.30
C GLU A 16 11.68 -10.91 42.95
N MET A 17 10.64 -10.06 42.87
CA MET A 17 9.95 -9.76 41.61
C MET A 17 10.91 -9.17 40.58
N LYS A 18 11.73 -8.19 40.94
CA LYS A 18 12.75 -7.62 40.02
C LYS A 18 13.73 -8.70 39.53
N ARG A 19 14.23 -9.56 40.40
CA ARG A 19 15.15 -10.62 40.05
C ARG A 19 14.52 -11.63 39.09
N SER A 20 13.33 -12.12 39.43
CA SER A 20 12.61 -13.10 38.64
C SER A 20 12.20 -12.54 37.29
N PHE A 21 11.75 -11.25 37.23
CA PHE A 21 11.40 -10.60 35.97
C PHE A 21 12.62 -10.42 35.06
N ILE A 22 13.78 -10.02 35.59
CA ILE A 22 15.01 -9.88 34.80
C ILE A 22 15.42 -11.25 34.24
N SER A 23 15.42 -12.31 35.09
CA SER A 23 15.78 -13.65 34.62
C SER A 23 14.83 -14.16 33.53
N TYR A 24 13.51 -13.94 33.68
CA TYR A 24 12.52 -14.28 32.67
C TYR A 24 12.71 -13.47 31.38
N ALA A 25 12.92 -12.15 31.51
CA ALA A 25 13.14 -11.29 30.35
C ALA A 25 14.38 -11.72 29.55
N MET A 26 15.49 -12.02 30.24
CA MET A 26 16.71 -12.52 29.59
C MET A 26 16.48 -13.84 28.88
N ALA A 27 15.80 -14.79 29.52
CA ALA A 27 15.50 -16.08 28.92
C ALA A 27 14.61 -15.92 27.67
N VAL A 28 13.58 -15.04 27.71
CA VAL A 28 12.73 -14.77 26.54
C VAL A 28 13.50 -14.10 25.41
N ILE A 29 14.43 -13.18 25.73
CA ILE A 29 15.24 -12.48 24.72
C ILE A 29 16.22 -13.44 24.05
N ILE A 30 17.00 -14.19 24.83
CA ILE A 30 18.13 -14.99 24.34
C ILE A 30 17.67 -16.37 23.84
N ASP A 31 16.78 -17.04 24.60
CA ASP A 31 16.47 -18.46 24.36
C ASP A 31 15.10 -18.71 23.69
N ARG A 32 14.37 -17.66 23.31
CA ARG A 32 13.02 -17.86 22.74
C ARG A 32 12.70 -17.00 21.52
N ALA A 33 12.74 -15.64 21.65
CA ALA A 33 12.07 -14.75 20.73
C ALA A 33 12.93 -14.23 19.58
N LEU A 34 14.23 -14.00 19.84
CA LEU A 34 15.13 -13.39 18.87
C LEU A 34 15.97 -14.41 18.11
N PRO A 35 16.23 -14.16 16.82
CA PRO A 35 17.14 -14.98 16.01
C PRO A 35 18.60 -14.64 16.30
N ASP A 36 19.50 -15.61 16.15
CA ASP A 36 20.96 -15.34 16.10
C ASP A 36 21.31 -14.78 14.71
N VAL A 37 22.18 -13.79 14.65
CA VAL A 37 22.58 -13.13 13.40
C VAL A 37 23.29 -14.09 12.44
N ARG A 38 23.98 -15.11 12.96
CA ARG A 38 24.83 -16.04 12.21
C ARG A 38 24.01 -17.04 11.38
N ASP A 39 22.97 -17.65 11.96
CA ASP A 39 22.13 -18.65 11.29
C ASP A 39 20.68 -18.22 11.05
N GLY A 40 20.25 -17.07 11.59
CA GLY A 40 18.91 -16.53 11.41
C GLY A 40 17.80 -17.32 12.10
N LEU A 41 18.14 -18.23 13.00
CA LEU A 41 17.19 -19.14 13.63
C LEU A 41 16.96 -18.78 15.09
N LYS A 42 15.71 -18.96 15.51
CA LYS A 42 15.38 -19.04 16.93
C LYS A 42 15.76 -20.41 17.48
N PRO A 43 15.97 -20.55 18.79
CA PRO A 43 16.35 -21.84 19.38
C PRO A 43 15.44 -23.01 19.02
N VAL A 44 14.11 -22.81 18.99
CA VAL A 44 13.16 -23.86 18.61
C VAL A 44 13.34 -24.32 17.15
N HIS A 45 13.55 -23.37 16.21
CA HIS A 45 13.78 -23.72 14.80
C HIS A 45 15.09 -24.49 14.61
N ARG A 46 16.16 -24.05 15.30
CA ARG A 46 17.48 -24.71 15.27
C ARG A 46 17.40 -26.14 15.78
N ARG A 47 16.69 -26.36 16.91
CA ARG A 47 16.49 -27.69 17.49
C ARG A 47 15.68 -28.61 16.57
N ILE A 48 14.63 -28.09 15.92
CA ILE A 48 13.84 -28.85 14.94
C ILE A 48 14.73 -29.32 13.77
N LEU A 49 15.50 -28.41 13.17
CA LEU A 49 16.33 -28.73 12.01
C LEU A 49 17.48 -29.68 12.40
N TYR A 50 18.09 -29.49 13.56
CA TYR A 50 19.12 -30.38 14.09
C TYR A 50 18.59 -31.80 14.37
N ASP A 51 17.42 -31.92 14.99
CA ASP A 51 16.80 -33.23 15.23
C ASP A 51 16.33 -33.91 13.91
N MET A 52 15.95 -33.14 12.89
CA MET A 52 15.70 -33.72 11.55
C MET A 52 16.95 -34.35 10.95
N GLU A 53 18.15 -33.79 11.18
CA GLU A 53 19.44 -34.39 10.78
C GLU A 53 19.72 -35.65 11.56
N GLU A 54 19.60 -35.61 12.89
CA GLU A 54 19.77 -36.76 13.78
C GLU A 54 18.85 -37.95 13.39
N LEU A 55 17.58 -37.64 13.09
CA LEU A 55 16.62 -38.63 12.61
C LEU A 55 16.87 -39.06 11.15
N GLY A 56 17.75 -38.39 10.44
CA GLY A 56 18.00 -38.61 9.01
C GLY A 56 16.78 -38.34 8.14
N MET A 57 16.07 -37.27 8.38
CA MET A 57 14.89 -36.82 7.59
C MET A 57 15.33 -35.97 6.39
N THR A 58 16.29 -36.45 5.62
CA THR A 58 16.88 -35.78 4.46
C THR A 58 15.93 -35.74 3.25
N PRO A 59 16.14 -34.84 2.27
CA PRO A 59 15.22 -34.65 1.12
C PRO A 59 15.07 -35.88 0.22
N ASP A 60 16.06 -36.76 0.23
CA ASP A 60 16.10 -37.99 -0.57
C ASP A 60 15.35 -39.17 0.08
N LYS A 61 14.98 -39.04 1.37
CA LYS A 61 14.28 -40.09 2.12
C LYS A 61 12.77 -39.85 2.14
N PRO A 62 11.99 -40.94 2.42
CA PRO A 62 10.54 -40.80 2.57
C PRO A 62 10.17 -39.86 3.72
N TYR A 63 8.99 -39.23 3.60
CA TYR A 63 8.39 -38.44 4.66
C TYR A 63 8.18 -39.23 5.94
N ARG A 64 8.26 -38.58 7.08
CA ARG A 64 7.93 -39.14 8.40
C ARG A 64 6.84 -38.34 9.07
N LYS A 65 6.05 -38.99 9.94
CA LYS A 65 5.00 -38.32 10.71
C LYS A 65 5.57 -37.16 11.52
N SER A 66 4.91 -36.00 11.44
CA SER A 66 5.29 -34.79 12.20
C SER A 66 5.30 -35.05 13.71
N ALA A 67 4.37 -35.86 14.21
CA ALA A 67 4.32 -36.24 15.62
C ALA A 67 5.58 -36.94 16.13
N ARG A 68 6.31 -37.68 15.27
CA ARG A 68 7.58 -38.33 15.64
C ARG A 68 8.67 -37.28 15.87
N LEU A 69 8.81 -36.31 14.95
CA LEU A 69 9.78 -35.24 15.06
C LEU A 69 9.47 -34.36 16.29
N VAL A 70 8.20 -33.96 16.45
CA VAL A 70 7.79 -33.13 17.59
C VAL A 70 8.09 -33.83 18.92
N GLY A 71 7.75 -35.12 19.02
CA GLY A 71 8.03 -35.91 20.23
C GLY A 71 9.53 -36.07 20.55
N ASP A 72 10.36 -36.25 19.52
CA ASP A 72 11.83 -36.39 19.70
C ASP A 72 12.45 -35.06 20.12
N VAL A 73 12.06 -33.94 19.47
CA VAL A 73 12.51 -32.57 19.84
C VAL A 73 12.14 -32.22 21.28
N LEU A 74 10.93 -32.59 21.74
CA LEU A 74 10.48 -32.37 23.12
C LEU A 74 11.31 -33.16 24.10
N GLY A 75 11.49 -34.44 23.81
CA GLY A 75 12.22 -35.35 24.70
C GLY A 75 13.71 -35.05 24.83
N LYS A 76 14.32 -34.52 23.75
CA LYS A 76 15.79 -34.34 23.71
C LYS A 76 16.23 -32.89 23.95
N PHE A 77 15.53 -31.88 23.37
CA PHE A 77 16.09 -30.54 23.23
C PHE A 77 15.19 -29.40 23.72
N HIS A 78 13.87 -29.55 23.68
CA HIS A 78 12.95 -28.39 23.86
C HIS A 78 11.84 -28.72 24.89
N PRO A 79 12.03 -28.50 26.19
CA PRO A 79 11.09 -28.90 27.24
C PRO A 79 9.90 -27.93 27.39
N HIS A 80 9.10 -27.78 26.33
CA HIS A 80 7.92 -26.91 26.27
C HIS A 80 6.74 -27.65 25.63
N GLY A 81 5.58 -27.02 25.49
CA GLY A 81 4.39 -27.65 24.89
C GLY A 81 4.60 -28.14 23.45
N ASP A 82 4.02 -29.27 23.12
CA ASP A 82 4.07 -29.90 21.78
C ASP A 82 3.51 -28.99 20.68
N SER A 83 2.44 -28.26 20.95
CA SER A 83 1.88 -27.29 20.02
C SER A 83 2.88 -26.22 19.62
N SER A 84 3.71 -25.72 20.53
CA SER A 84 4.71 -24.69 20.22
C SER A 84 5.77 -25.18 19.25
N VAL A 85 6.21 -26.44 19.38
CA VAL A 85 7.19 -27.08 18.48
C VAL A 85 6.53 -27.37 17.13
N TYR A 86 5.29 -27.90 17.14
CA TYR A 86 4.56 -28.20 15.93
C TYR A 86 4.28 -26.94 15.10
N ASP A 87 3.78 -25.87 15.74
CA ASP A 87 3.50 -24.60 15.05
C ASP A 87 4.76 -23.95 14.49
N ALA A 88 5.90 -24.05 15.19
CA ALA A 88 7.18 -23.60 14.66
C ALA A 88 7.59 -24.39 13.41
N MET A 89 7.46 -25.72 13.43
CA MET A 89 7.72 -26.58 12.27
C MET A 89 6.78 -26.28 11.12
N VAL A 90 5.48 -26.10 11.38
CA VAL A 90 4.46 -25.74 10.39
C VAL A 90 4.84 -24.46 9.67
N ARG A 91 5.25 -23.42 10.40
CA ARG A 91 5.71 -22.15 9.80
C ARG A 91 6.90 -22.33 8.86
N LEU A 92 7.85 -23.23 9.20
CA LEU A 92 8.99 -23.54 8.33
C LEU A 92 8.59 -24.25 7.02
N ALA A 93 7.38 -24.82 6.96
CA ALA A 93 6.84 -25.51 5.78
C ALA A 93 5.90 -24.64 4.94
N GLN A 94 5.42 -23.49 5.44
CA GLN A 94 4.41 -22.67 4.77
C GLN A 94 5.03 -21.73 3.72
N PRO A 95 4.76 -21.91 2.40
CA PRO A 95 5.36 -21.11 1.33
C PRO A 95 4.87 -19.65 1.28
N PHE A 96 3.80 -19.32 2.01
CA PHE A 96 3.29 -17.96 2.16
C PHE A 96 3.85 -17.23 3.41
N ASN A 97 4.53 -17.95 4.32
CA ASN A 97 5.18 -17.38 5.50
C ASN A 97 6.69 -17.26 5.34
N ILE A 98 7.33 -18.20 4.66
CA ILE A 98 8.79 -18.28 4.49
C ILE A 98 9.12 -18.21 3.00
N ARG A 99 10.07 -17.35 2.63
CA ARG A 99 10.44 -17.14 1.23
C ARG A 99 11.06 -18.39 0.61
N TYR A 100 11.91 -19.08 1.37
CA TYR A 100 12.52 -20.38 1.03
C TYR A 100 12.24 -21.35 2.17
N THR A 101 11.27 -22.22 1.96
CA THR A 101 10.84 -23.19 2.97
C THR A 101 11.99 -24.12 3.38
N LEU A 102 12.08 -24.40 4.68
CA LEU A 102 13.09 -25.30 5.24
C LEU A 102 12.55 -26.69 5.53
N VAL A 103 11.24 -26.82 5.66
CA VAL A 103 10.55 -28.10 5.86
C VAL A 103 9.68 -28.37 4.62
N ASP A 104 9.82 -29.56 4.05
CA ASP A 104 8.97 -30.11 3.01
C ASP A 104 7.85 -30.90 3.67
N GLY A 105 6.64 -30.33 3.67
CA GLY A 105 5.47 -30.86 4.35
C GLY A 105 4.51 -31.58 3.42
N GLN A 106 4.00 -32.76 3.84
CA GLN A 106 2.92 -33.47 3.15
C GLN A 106 1.67 -33.50 4.02
N GLY A 107 0.54 -33.04 3.47
CA GLY A 107 -0.73 -32.88 4.16
C GLY A 107 -1.20 -31.42 4.21
N ASN A 108 -2.13 -31.12 5.11
CA ASN A 108 -2.64 -29.76 5.30
C ASN A 108 -1.78 -29.02 6.34
N TYR A 109 -1.01 -28.05 5.87
CA TYR A 109 -0.18 -27.15 6.67
C TYR A 109 -0.79 -25.75 6.82
N GLY A 110 -2.10 -25.61 6.59
CA GLY A 110 -2.80 -24.33 6.63
C GLY A 110 -2.81 -23.60 5.29
N SER A 111 -3.50 -22.46 5.24
CA SER A 111 -3.67 -21.65 4.05
C SER A 111 -3.50 -20.15 4.32
N VAL A 112 -3.46 -19.36 3.24
CA VAL A 112 -3.45 -17.89 3.32
C VAL A 112 -4.76 -17.33 3.89
N ASP A 113 -5.83 -18.15 3.92
CA ASP A 113 -7.12 -17.82 4.53
C ASP A 113 -7.10 -17.86 6.06
N GLY A 114 -5.98 -18.32 6.63
CA GLY A 114 -5.79 -18.41 8.07
C GLY A 114 -6.28 -19.75 8.66
N ASP A 115 -6.55 -20.72 7.82
CA ASP A 115 -6.82 -22.09 8.28
C ASP A 115 -5.60 -22.64 9.02
N GLY A 116 -5.84 -23.29 10.14
CA GLY A 116 -4.81 -23.97 10.90
C GLY A 116 -4.29 -25.22 10.19
N ALA A 117 -3.08 -25.64 10.54
CA ALA A 117 -2.57 -26.94 10.09
C ALA A 117 -3.39 -28.09 10.70
N ALA A 118 -3.50 -29.20 9.97
CA ALA A 118 -4.07 -30.43 10.51
C ALA A 118 -3.21 -30.94 11.71
N ALA A 119 -3.81 -31.68 12.62
CA ALA A 119 -3.07 -32.23 13.77
C ALA A 119 -1.84 -33.02 13.33
N MET A 120 -0.75 -32.97 14.11
CA MET A 120 0.57 -33.53 13.79
C MET A 120 0.57 -35.05 13.48
N ARG A 121 -0.46 -35.79 13.91
CA ARG A 121 -0.64 -37.20 13.59
C ARG A 121 -1.04 -37.46 12.13
N TYR A 122 -1.57 -36.43 11.43
CA TYR A 122 -1.97 -36.54 10.03
C TYR A 122 -0.90 -36.02 9.08
N THR A 123 -0.13 -35.01 9.47
CA THR A 123 0.89 -34.40 8.64
C THR A 123 2.18 -35.20 8.66
N GLU A 124 2.95 -35.08 7.58
CA GLU A 124 4.28 -35.67 7.43
C GLU A 124 5.27 -34.61 6.97
N ALA A 125 6.54 -34.78 7.37
CA ALA A 125 7.60 -33.83 7.09
C ALA A 125 8.92 -34.48 6.72
N ARG A 126 9.75 -33.75 6.00
CA ARG A 126 11.18 -33.97 5.76
C ARG A 126 11.86 -32.63 5.48
N MET A 127 13.17 -32.60 5.35
CA MET A 127 13.90 -31.39 4.93
C MET A 127 13.61 -31.04 3.46
N THR A 128 13.63 -29.75 3.14
CA THR A 128 13.72 -29.30 1.73
C THR A 128 15.15 -29.50 1.21
N LYS A 129 15.34 -29.37 -0.11
CA LYS A 129 16.67 -29.52 -0.74
C LYS A 129 17.67 -28.44 -0.31
N LEU A 130 17.20 -27.30 0.19
CA LEU A 130 18.03 -26.20 0.67
C LEU A 130 18.50 -26.42 2.13
N THR A 131 17.70 -27.06 2.97
CA THR A 131 17.93 -27.21 4.41
C THR A 131 19.25 -27.91 4.78
N PRO A 132 19.72 -28.97 4.08
CA PRO A 132 21.03 -29.58 4.39
C PRO A 132 22.18 -28.58 4.37
N TYR A 133 22.11 -27.50 3.57
CA TYR A 133 23.17 -26.49 3.54
C TYR A 133 23.26 -25.65 4.82
N LEU A 134 22.22 -25.63 5.67
CA LEU A 134 22.29 -25.02 7.00
C LEU A 134 23.09 -25.89 7.99
N LEU A 135 23.11 -27.21 7.76
CA LEU A 135 23.66 -28.23 8.67
C LEU A 135 25.00 -28.80 8.17
N GLU A 136 25.36 -28.52 6.91
CA GLU A 136 26.52 -29.13 6.24
C GLU A 136 27.82 -28.88 7.00
N GLY A 137 28.48 -29.98 7.41
CA GLY A 137 29.72 -29.96 8.13
C GLY A 137 29.58 -29.79 9.65
N ILE A 138 28.36 -29.93 10.20
CA ILE A 138 28.14 -29.82 11.65
C ILE A 138 28.91 -30.90 12.44
N GLU A 139 29.18 -32.05 11.82
CA GLU A 139 29.95 -33.17 12.37
C GLU A 139 31.46 -32.92 12.37
N LYS A 140 31.93 -31.80 11.77
CA LYS A 140 33.36 -31.44 11.64
C LYS A 140 33.81 -30.38 12.64
N ASP A 141 33.18 -30.30 13.78
CA ASP A 141 33.49 -29.31 14.83
C ASP A 141 33.50 -27.86 14.36
N THR A 142 32.58 -27.56 13.44
CA THR A 142 32.45 -26.23 12.80
C THR A 142 31.78 -25.20 13.70
N VAL A 143 30.97 -25.63 14.67
CA VAL A 143 30.20 -24.79 15.61
C VAL A 143 30.33 -25.35 17.03
N ASP A 144 30.05 -24.50 18.01
CA ASP A 144 30.07 -24.89 19.40
C ASP A 144 28.78 -25.62 19.80
N PHE A 145 28.93 -26.60 20.68
CA PHE A 145 27.85 -27.37 21.30
C PHE A 145 27.77 -27.07 22.77
N TYR A 146 26.57 -27.12 23.34
CA TYR A 146 26.30 -26.98 24.75
C TYR A 146 25.30 -28.04 25.22
N PRO A 147 25.28 -28.40 26.52
CA PRO A 147 24.37 -29.40 27.05
C PRO A 147 22.90 -29.02 26.81
N ASN A 148 22.05 -30.02 26.62
CA ASN A 148 20.59 -29.84 26.63
C ASN A 148 20.08 -29.59 28.06
N PHE A 149 18.76 -29.51 28.25
CA PHE A 149 18.14 -29.13 29.52
C PHE A 149 18.37 -30.15 30.67
N ASP A 150 18.62 -31.42 30.38
CA ASP A 150 18.89 -32.47 31.34
C ASP A 150 20.37 -32.91 31.36
N GLU A 151 21.25 -32.22 30.62
CA GLU A 151 22.68 -32.45 30.51
C GLU A 151 23.07 -33.83 29.94
N THR A 152 22.13 -34.57 29.35
CA THR A 152 22.38 -35.90 28.79
C THR A 152 22.88 -35.86 27.35
N LEU A 153 22.51 -34.82 26.58
CA LEU A 153 22.85 -34.66 25.17
C LEU A 153 23.48 -33.30 24.92
N MET A 154 24.19 -33.21 23.79
CA MET A 154 24.74 -31.94 23.31
C MET A 154 23.91 -31.41 22.17
N GLN A 155 23.71 -30.09 22.10
CA GLN A 155 22.99 -29.39 21.05
C GLN A 155 23.81 -28.22 20.49
N PRO A 156 23.67 -27.85 19.20
CA PRO A 156 24.48 -26.80 18.61
C PRO A 156 24.02 -25.42 19.10
N ALA A 157 24.98 -24.56 19.41
CA ALA A 157 24.72 -23.15 19.76
C ALA A 157 24.22 -22.36 18.57
N VAL A 158 24.69 -22.68 17.36
CA VAL A 158 24.34 -22.10 16.08
C VAL A 158 24.57 -23.14 14.98
N LEU A 159 23.92 -23.04 13.84
CA LEU A 159 24.20 -23.91 12.69
C LEU A 159 25.32 -23.33 11.81
N PRO A 160 26.01 -24.16 11.03
CA PRO A 160 27.03 -23.72 10.06
C PRO A 160 26.49 -22.71 9.01
N SER A 161 25.24 -22.87 8.60
CA SER A 161 24.46 -21.92 7.78
C SER A 161 25.18 -21.42 6.53
N ARG A 162 25.38 -22.30 5.54
CA ARG A 162 26.15 -22.04 4.30
C ARG A 162 25.52 -20.96 3.39
N PHE A 163 24.36 -20.42 3.73
CA PHE A 163 23.73 -19.27 3.10
C PHE A 163 23.15 -18.31 4.16
N PRO A 164 23.01 -17.01 3.88
CA PRO A 164 22.61 -15.97 4.84
C PRO A 164 21.12 -16.04 5.19
N ASN A 165 20.71 -17.07 5.90
CA ASN A 165 19.30 -17.40 6.19
C ASN A 165 18.55 -16.27 6.91
N LEU A 166 19.20 -15.46 7.77
CA LEU A 166 18.55 -14.34 8.45
C LEU A 166 17.95 -13.31 7.46
N LEU A 167 18.71 -12.92 6.45
CA LEU A 167 18.24 -11.99 5.41
C LEU A 167 17.31 -12.70 4.43
N VAL A 168 17.63 -13.92 4.02
CA VAL A 168 16.88 -14.66 2.99
C VAL A 168 15.46 -14.97 3.44
N ASN A 169 15.27 -15.48 4.66
CA ASN A 169 13.96 -15.87 5.18
C ASN A 169 13.35 -14.85 6.16
N GLY A 170 14.16 -13.90 6.63
CA GLY A 170 13.70 -12.96 7.65
C GLY A 170 13.41 -13.63 9.00
N SER A 171 12.91 -12.84 9.94
CA SER A 171 12.43 -13.34 11.23
C SER A 171 11.51 -12.32 11.87
N SER A 172 10.46 -12.78 12.55
CA SER A 172 9.58 -11.94 13.37
C SER A 172 9.45 -12.52 14.77
N GLY A 173 9.46 -11.69 15.80
CA GLY A 173 9.34 -12.15 17.19
C GLY A 173 9.14 -11.01 18.18
N ILE A 174 8.41 -11.31 19.25
CA ILE A 174 8.11 -10.37 20.32
C ILE A 174 8.80 -10.88 21.59
N ALA A 175 9.74 -10.10 22.12
CA ALA A 175 10.43 -10.34 23.38
C ALA A 175 9.96 -9.36 24.45
N VAL A 176 10.54 -9.42 25.62
CA VAL A 176 10.24 -8.47 26.69
C VAL A 176 10.94 -7.13 26.40
N GLY A 177 10.15 -6.08 26.19
CA GLY A 177 10.64 -4.73 25.94
C GLY A 177 11.21 -4.48 24.54
N MET A 178 11.23 -5.48 23.66
CA MET A 178 11.72 -5.35 22.29
C MET A 178 11.06 -6.35 21.35
N ALA A 179 11.05 -6.06 20.05
CA ALA A 179 10.54 -6.95 19.03
C ALA A 179 11.50 -6.98 17.84
N THR A 180 11.52 -8.05 17.10
CA THR A 180 12.22 -8.17 15.81
C THR A 180 11.21 -8.36 14.68
N ASN A 181 11.46 -7.73 13.53
CA ASN A 181 10.66 -7.91 12.32
C ASN A 181 11.55 -7.68 11.09
N ILE A 182 12.33 -8.70 10.76
CA ILE A 182 13.29 -8.66 9.65
C ILE A 182 12.59 -9.18 8.40
N PRO A 183 12.49 -8.38 7.32
CA PRO A 183 11.84 -8.81 6.10
C PRO A 183 12.67 -9.87 5.35
N PRO A 184 12.04 -10.81 4.63
CA PRO A 184 12.73 -11.76 3.77
C PRO A 184 13.24 -11.08 2.48
N HIS A 185 14.29 -11.68 1.87
CA HIS A 185 14.93 -11.18 0.65
C HIS A 185 15.17 -12.30 -0.37
N ASN A 186 15.43 -11.91 -1.61
CA ASN A 186 15.81 -12.85 -2.66
C ASN A 186 17.20 -13.47 -2.40
N LEU A 187 17.31 -14.80 -2.48
CA LEU A 187 18.55 -15.55 -2.21
C LEU A 187 19.70 -15.10 -3.11
N GLY A 188 19.44 -14.93 -4.41
CA GLY A 188 20.45 -14.50 -5.37
C GLY A 188 20.98 -13.11 -5.06
N GLU A 189 20.08 -12.15 -4.79
CA GLU A 189 20.45 -10.77 -4.45
C GLU A 189 21.27 -10.69 -3.16
N VAL A 190 20.91 -11.46 -2.13
CA VAL A 190 21.66 -11.46 -0.86
C VAL A 190 23.03 -12.10 -1.02
N ILE A 191 23.14 -13.20 -1.77
CA ILE A 191 24.43 -13.84 -2.04
C ILE A 191 25.34 -12.89 -2.85
N ASP A 192 24.80 -12.21 -3.86
CA ASP A 192 25.56 -11.22 -4.63
C ASP A 192 26.04 -10.07 -3.73
N GLY A 193 25.23 -9.64 -2.75
CA GLY A 193 25.65 -8.68 -1.74
C GLY A 193 26.77 -9.20 -0.82
N VAL A 194 26.74 -10.47 -0.43
CA VAL A 194 27.84 -11.10 0.34
C VAL A 194 29.11 -11.17 -0.50
N ILE A 195 29.01 -11.54 -1.77
CA ILE A 195 30.15 -11.57 -2.70
C ILE A 195 30.76 -10.17 -2.86
N CYS A 196 29.91 -9.13 -3.00
CA CYS A 196 30.36 -7.75 -3.05
C CYS A 196 31.21 -7.37 -1.80
N MET A 197 30.80 -7.82 -0.62
CA MET A 197 31.56 -7.57 0.63
C MET A 197 32.84 -8.40 0.69
N ILE A 198 32.88 -9.61 0.14
CA ILE A 198 34.11 -10.42 0.00
C ILE A 198 35.12 -9.70 -0.90
N ASP A 199 34.67 -9.19 -2.06
CA ASP A 199 35.52 -8.50 -3.04
C ASP A 199 35.94 -7.10 -2.57
N ASN A 200 35.11 -6.43 -1.78
CA ASN A 200 35.39 -5.10 -1.19
C ASN A 200 34.93 -5.04 0.27
N PRO A 201 35.82 -5.32 1.25
CA PRO A 201 35.49 -5.27 2.68
C PRO A 201 34.99 -3.89 3.16
N ASP A 202 35.35 -2.81 2.47
CA ASP A 202 34.93 -1.43 2.79
C ASP A 202 33.66 -1.00 2.06
N CYS A 203 32.94 -1.93 1.40
CA CYS A 203 31.71 -1.63 0.70
C CYS A 203 30.69 -0.90 1.59
N THR A 204 30.05 0.11 1.02
CA THR A 204 29.01 0.91 1.68
C THR A 204 27.66 0.22 1.62
N ILE A 205 26.68 0.73 2.38
CA ILE A 205 25.30 0.25 2.28
C ILE A 205 24.73 0.51 0.87
N ASP A 206 25.08 1.63 0.24
CA ASP A 206 24.63 1.94 -1.12
C ASP A 206 25.19 0.96 -2.16
N ASP A 207 26.43 0.48 -1.98
CA ASP A 207 27.01 -0.57 -2.83
C ASP A 207 26.26 -1.89 -2.67
N LEU A 208 25.94 -2.28 -1.42
CA LEU A 208 25.12 -3.45 -1.15
C LEU A 208 23.71 -3.34 -1.74
N MET A 209 23.11 -2.14 -1.74
CA MET A 209 21.77 -1.88 -2.30
C MET A 209 21.75 -1.97 -3.84
N GLN A 210 22.89 -1.95 -4.54
CA GLN A 210 22.93 -2.26 -5.98
C GLN A 210 22.61 -3.72 -6.24
N HIS A 211 22.95 -4.61 -5.32
CA HIS A 211 22.69 -6.04 -5.37
C HIS A 211 21.39 -6.39 -4.64
N ILE A 212 21.23 -6.00 -3.38
CA ILE A 212 20.08 -6.25 -2.53
C ILE A 212 19.10 -5.06 -2.67
N LYS A 213 18.20 -5.16 -3.66
CA LYS A 213 17.33 -4.05 -4.07
C LYS A 213 16.25 -3.71 -3.05
N GLY A 214 15.83 -4.66 -2.24
CA GLY A 214 14.77 -4.54 -1.25
C GLY A 214 14.23 -5.88 -0.78
N PRO A 215 13.29 -5.92 0.16
CA PRO A 215 12.60 -7.13 0.57
C PRO A 215 11.95 -7.86 -0.60
N ASP A 216 11.84 -9.19 -0.48
CA ASP A 216 11.19 -10.06 -1.45
C ASP A 216 10.23 -11.00 -0.71
N PHE A 217 8.98 -10.57 -0.60
CA PHE A 217 7.97 -11.26 0.20
C PHE A 217 7.48 -12.54 -0.48
N PRO A 218 7.20 -13.61 0.27
CA PRO A 218 6.73 -14.88 -0.29
C PRO A 218 5.39 -14.75 -1.02
N THR A 219 4.52 -13.81 -0.60
CA THR A 219 3.21 -13.53 -1.20
C THR A 219 3.25 -12.55 -2.38
N GLY A 220 4.44 -12.06 -2.77
CA GLY A 220 4.60 -11.08 -3.85
C GLY A 220 4.19 -9.67 -3.41
N GLY A 221 3.30 -9.04 -4.18
CA GLY A 221 2.87 -7.67 -3.99
C GLY A 221 3.82 -6.63 -4.56
N ILE A 222 3.50 -5.35 -4.32
CA ILE A 222 4.24 -4.20 -4.84
C ILE A 222 4.72 -3.35 -3.68
N ILE A 223 6.02 -3.09 -3.57
CA ILE A 223 6.57 -2.13 -2.61
C ILE A 223 6.56 -0.74 -3.23
N LEU A 224 5.99 0.23 -2.50
CA LEU A 224 5.83 1.61 -2.91
C LEU A 224 7.01 2.46 -2.42
N GLY A 225 7.73 3.07 -3.36
CA GLY A 225 8.88 3.91 -3.06
C GLY A 225 10.09 3.16 -2.50
N ARG A 226 11.22 3.84 -2.41
CA ARG A 226 12.49 3.28 -1.89
C ARG A 226 12.91 3.85 -0.53
N ARG A 227 12.20 4.88 -0.06
CA ARG A 227 12.56 5.59 1.17
C ARG A 227 12.55 4.68 2.40
N GLY A 228 11.47 3.90 2.60
CA GLY A 228 11.33 2.99 3.74
C GLY A 228 12.37 1.86 3.73
N ILE A 229 12.73 1.35 2.53
CA ILE A 229 13.80 0.34 2.38
C ILE A 229 15.15 0.94 2.79
N ARG A 230 15.48 2.13 2.28
CA ARG A 230 16.74 2.81 2.60
C ARG A 230 16.85 3.10 4.10
N GLU A 231 15.79 3.60 4.70
CA GLU A 231 15.74 3.86 6.14
C GLU A 231 16.00 2.58 6.95
N ALA A 232 15.32 1.47 6.60
CA ALA A 232 15.53 0.17 7.25
C ALA A 232 16.97 -0.32 7.13
N TYR A 233 17.60 -0.21 5.96
CA TYR A 233 18.94 -0.71 5.72
C TYR A 233 20.03 0.12 6.39
N TYR A 234 19.82 1.43 6.56
CA TYR A 234 20.77 2.31 7.24
C TYR A 234 20.63 2.27 8.76
N THR A 235 19.40 2.29 9.28
CA THR A 235 19.14 2.49 10.70
C THR A 235 18.70 1.22 11.43
N GLY A 236 18.36 0.16 10.69
CA GLY A 236 17.71 -1.03 11.22
C GLY A 236 16.22 -0.87 11.49
N HIS A 237 15.63 0.32 11.24
CA HIS A 237 14.20 0.62 11.34
C HIS A 237 13.69 1.26 10.06
N GLY A 238 12.52 0.87 9.59
CA GLY A 238 11.92 1.49 8.40
C GLY A 238 10.46 1.10 8.21
N ARG A 239 9.71 1.97 7.53
CA ARG A 239 8.32 1.73 7.14
C ARG A 239 8.28 1.42 5.66
N ILE A 240 7.97 0.17 5.31
CA ILE A 240 7.93 -0.30 3.93
C ILE A 240 6.47 -0.51 3.57
N GLU A 241 5.96 0.30 2.66
CA GLU A 241 4.58 0.19 2.20
C GLU A 241 4.47 -0.90 1.14
N VAL A 242 3.57 -1.84 1.38
CA VAL A 242 3.31 -2.98 0.50
C VAL A 242 1.87 -2.94 0.05
N ARG A 243 1.66 -3.00 -1.25
CA ARG A 243 0.34 -2.97 -1.89
C ARG A 243 0.05 -4.30 -2.59
N ALA A 244 -1.21 -4.70 -2.58
CA ALA A 244 -1.72 -5.83 -3.35
C ALA A 244 -1.51 -5.59 -4.85
N LYS A 245 -1.23 -6.65 -5.60
CA LYS A 245 -1.17 -6.61 -7.06
C LYS A 245 -2.57 -6.81 -7.62
N THR A 246 -3.01 -5.83 -8.42
CA THR A 246 -4.37 -5.79 -8.94
C THR A 246 -4.39 -5.53 -10.44
N ASN A 247 -5.37 -6.09 -11.12
CA ASN A 247 -5.67 -5.81 -12.52
C ASN A 247 -7.14 -5.39 -12.65
N ILE A 248 -7.42 -4.42 -13.53
CA ILE A 248 -8.78 -4.02 -13.88
C ILE A 248 -9.12 -4.71 -15.19
N GLU A 249 -10.18 -5.48 -15.20
CA GLU A 249 -10.67 -6.21 -16.37
C GLU A 249 -12.05 -5.69 -16.76
N GLU A 250 -12.26 -5.42 -18.06
CA GLU A 250 -13.57 -5.05 -18.60
C GLU A 250 -14.42 -6.30 -18.85
N MET A 251 -15.70 -6.20 -18.53
CA MET A 251 -16.68 -7.26 -18.75
C MET A 251 -17.52 -7.00 -20.02
N PRO A 252 -18.03 -8.05 -20.71
CA PRO A 252 -18.78 -7.90 -21.95
C PRO A 252 -20.04 -7.02 -21.86
N ASN A 253 -20.52 -6.73 -20.66
CA ASN A 253 -21.71 -5.90 -20.38
C ASN A 253 -21.40 -4.43 -20.07
N GLY A 254 -20.17 -3.97 -20.33
CA GLY A 254 -19.71 -2.61 -20.03
C GLY A 254 -19.49 -2.33 -18.54
N ARG A 255 -19.44 -3.37 -17.70
CA ARG A 255 -18.98 -3.28 -16.31
C ARG A 255 -17.51 -3.57 -16.22
N SER A 256 -16.87 -3.14 -15.13
CA SER A 256 -15.49 -3.50 -14.83
C SER A 256 -15.42 -4.38 -13.58
N ARG A 257 -14.34 -5.14 -13.47
CA ARG A 257 -14.01 -5.88 -12.25
C ARG A 257 -12.57 -5.64 -11.86
N ILE A 258 -12.31 -5.58 -10.57
CA ILE A 258 -10.97 -5.52 -10.00
C ILE A 258 -10.59 -6.95 -9.60
N VAL A 259 -9.47 -7.42 -10.11
CA VAL A 259 -8.93 -8.74 -9.82
C VAL A 259 -7.65 -8.59 -9.00
N VAL A 260 -7.64 -9.14 -7.78
CA VAL A 260 -6.47 -9.14 -6.90
C VAL A 260 -5.77 -10.49 -7.04
N THR A 261 -4.50 -10.48 -7.46
CA THR A 261 -3.69 -11.69 -7.68
C THR A 261 -2.65 -11.92 -6.59
N GLU A 262 -2.23 -10.86 -5.89
CA GLU A 262 -1.26 -10.94 -4.80
C GLU A 262 -1.68 -9.98 -3.68
N ILE A 263 -1.50 -10.38 -2.42
CA ILE A 263 -1.81 -9.57 -1.24
C ILE A 263 -0.55 -9.27 -0.44
N PRO A 264 -0.52 -8.19 0.37
CA PRO A 264 0.61 -7.87 1.21
C PRO A 264 0.97 -9.02 2.16
N TYR A 265 2.25 -9.11 2.48
CA TYR A 265 2.78 -10.15 3.35
C TYR A 265 2.14 -10.13 4.75
N GLN A 266 1.82 -11.30 5.31
CA GLN A 266 1.14 -11.52 6.58
C GLN A 266 -0.34 -11.07 6.63
N VAL A 267 -0.93 -10.68 5.52
CA VAL A 267 -2.37 -10.40 5.42
C VAL A 267 -3.15 -11.71 5.29
N ASN A 268 -4.21 -11.83 6.06
CA ASN A 268 -5.17 -12.95 5.95
C ASN A 268 -6.19 -12.64 4.85
N LYS A 269 -6.27 -13.50 3.82
CA LYS A 269 -7.13 -13.30 2.66
C LYS A 269 -8.63 -13.30 3.03
N ALA A 270 -9.09 -14.24 3.84
CA ALA A 270 -10.50 -14.33 4.25
C ALA A 270 -10.95 -13.09 5.02
N LYS A 271 -10.13 -12.61 5.98
CA LYS A 271 -10.42 -11.37 6.73
C LYS A 271 -10.39 -10.13 5.84
N LEU A 272 -9.55 -10.10 4.81
CA LEU A 272 -9.54 -9.02 3.83
C LEU A 272 -10.86 -8.97 3.05
N VAL A 273 -11.32 -10.10 2.54
CA VAL A 273 -12.61 -10.21 1.82
C VAL A 273 -13.78 -9.83 2.72
N GLU A 274 -13.81 -10.33 3.95
CA GLU A 274 -14.80 -9.98 4.97
C GLU A 274 -14.82 -8.46 5.24
N LYS A 275 -13.64 -7.84 5.38
CA LYS A 275 -13.53 -6.39 5.62
C LYS A 275 -14.04 -5.56 4.45
N ILE A 276 -13.78 -5.99 3.21
CA ILE A 276 -14.32 -5.32 2.02
C ILE A 276 -15.85 -5.43 2.03
N ALA A 277 -16.41 -6.61 2.34
CA ALA A 277 -17.84 -6.82 2.42
C ALA A 277 -18.49 -5.96 3.53
N GLU A 278 -17.88 -5.82 4.71
CA GLU A 278 -18.32 -4.91 5.76
C GLU A 278 -18.43 -3.46 5.28
N LEU A 279 -17.37 -2.97 4.59
CA LEU A 279 -17.33 -1.58 4.10
C LEU A 279 -18.41 -1.30 3.05
N VAL A 280 -18.76 -2.31 2.25
CA VAL A 280 -19.90 -2.23 1.30
C VAL A 280 -21.24 -2.23 2.03
N HIS A 281 -21.42 -3.13 3.00
CA HIS A 281 -22.64 -3.20 3.81
C HIS A 281 -22.88 -1.89 4.59
N ASP A 282 -21.85 -1.32 5.17
CA ASP A 282 -21.87 -0.06 5.91
C ASP A 282 -22.01 1.18 5.01
N LYS A 283 -22.12 0.99 3.68
CA LYS A 283 -22.18 2.06 2.66
C LYS A 283 -21.00 3.04 2.73
N ARG A 284 -19.85 2.57 3.20
CA ARG A 284 -18.59 3.34 3.17
C ARG A 284 -17.89 3.25 1.82
N ILE A 285 -18.16 2.19 1.06
CA ILE A 285 -17.73 2.01 -0.32
C ILE A 285 -18.99 1.70 -1.13
N GLU A 286 -19.35 2.60 -2.01
CA GLU A 286 -20.42 2.41 -2.99
C GLU A 286 -19.82 1.99 -4.34
N GLY A 287 -20.59 1.31 -5.18
CA GLY A 287 -20.12 0.93 -6.52
C GLY A 287 -19.65 -0.52 -6.67
N ILE A 288 -19.49 -1.29 -5.60
CA ILE A 288 -19.23 -2.74 -5.65
C ILE A 288 -20.57 -3.47 -5.77
N SER A 289 -20.67 -4.44 -6.69
CA SER A 289 -21.86 -5.28 -6.89
C SER A 289 -21.70 -6.67 -6.32
N ASP A 290 -20.51 -7.26 -6.38
CA ASP A 290 -20.24 -8.62 -5.89
C ASP A 290 -18.76 -8.81 -5.53
N ILE A 291 -18.47 -9.72 -4.61
CA ILE A 291 -17.12 -10.07 -4.18
C ILE A 291 -17.03 -11.60 -4.12
N ARG A 292 -16.07 -12.17 -4.85
CA ARG A 292 -15.85 -13.62 -4.89
C ARG A 292 -14.39 -13.96 -4.72
N ASP A 293 -14.12 -15.06 -4.05
CA ASP A 293 -12.83 -15.71 -4.03
C ASP A 293 -12.82 -16.83 -5.07
N GLU A 294 -12.07 -16.66 -6.13
CA GLU A 294 -11.88 -17.61 -7.24
C GLU A 294 -10.48 -18.26 -7.17
N SER A 295 -9.81 -18.20 -6.01
CA SER A 295 -8.48 -18.77 -5.84
C SER A 295 -8.49 -20.30 -6.04
N ASP A 296 -7.55 -20.78 -6.82
CA ASP A 296 -7.41 -22.20 -7.14
C ASP A 296 -5.93 -22.66 -7.08
N ARG A 297 -5.63 -23.83 -7.65
CA ARG A 297 -4.25 -24.36 -7.74
C ARG A 297 -3.33 -23.54 -8.65
N GLN A 298 -3.88 -22.67 -9.51
CA GLN A 298 -3.11 -21.80 -10.40
C GLN A 298 -2.68 -20.51 -9.70
N GLY A 299 -3.34 -20.16 -8.60
CA GLY A 299 -2.97 -18.99 -7.80
C GLY A 299 -4.14 -18.33 -7.08
N MET A 300 -3.80 -17.23 -6.39
CA MET A 300 -4.78 -16.39 -5.72
C MET A 300 -5.54 -15.54 -6.74
N ARG A 301 -6.86 -15.47 -6.59
CA ARG A 301 -7.73 -14.65 -7.42
C ARG A 301 -8.95 -14.18 -6.63
N ILE A 302 -8.91 -12.96 -6.11
CA ILE A 302 -10.08 -12.30 -5.51
C ILE A 302 -10.69 -11.40 -6.59
N VAL A 303 -11.97 -11.58 -6.88
CA VAL A 303 -12.71 -10.83 -7.89
C VAL A 303 -13.71 -9.91 -7.23
N ILE A 304 -13.60 -8.60 -7.51
CA ILE A 304 -14.50 -7.56 -7.02
C ILE A 304 -15.20 -6.97 -8.23
N GLU A 305 -16.48 -7.30 -8.44
CA GLU A 305 -17.28 -6.78 -9.54
C GLU A 305 -17.83 -5.40 -9.20
N LEU A 306 -17.76 -4.49 -10.17
CA LEU A 306 -18.26 -3.12 -10.00
C LEU A 306 -19.64 -2.96 -10.64
N LYS A 307 -20.42 -2.00 -10.13
CA LYS A 307 -21.66 -1.57 -10.79
C LYS A 307 -21.36 -0.85 -12.09
N LYS A 308 -22.37 -0.68 -12.93
CA LYS A 308 -22.25 0.09 -14.17
C LYS A 308 -21.95 1.57 -13.84
N ASP A 309 -21.19 2.23 -14.69
CA ASP A 309 -20.86 3.65 -14.61
C ASP A 309 -20.06 4.08 -13.37
N VAL A 310 -19.28 3.14 -12.79
CA VAL A 310 -18.37 3.40 -11.67
C VAL A 310 -16.92 3.40 -12.17
N TYR A 311 -16.12 4.36 -11.72
CA TYR A 311 -14.68 4.44 -12.04
C TYR A 311 -13.88 3.44 -11.20
N PRO A 312 -13.27 2.41 -11.82
CA PRO A 312 -12.59 1.35 -11.08
C PRO A 312 -11.42 1.86 -10.24
N GLN A 313 -10.70 2.89 -10.71
CA GLN A 313 -9.54 3.43 -10.02
C GLN A 313 -9.91 4.10 -8.69
N VAL A 314 -11.04 4.82 -8.63
CA VAL A 314 -11.53 5.46 -7.39
C VAL A 314 -11.88 4.41 -6.34
N ILE A 315 -12.57 3.34 -6.74
CA ILE A 315 -12.87 2.22 -5.83
C ILE A 315 -11.58 1.54 -5.37
N LEU A 316 -10.65 1.30 -6.28
CA LEU A 316 -9.36 0.67 -5.95
C LEU A 316 -8.56 1.51 -4.95
N ASN A 317 -8.48 2.82 -5.15
CA ASN A 317 -7.82 3.74 -4.22
C ASN A 317 -8.50 3.76 -2.85
N THR A 318 -9.83 3.72 -2.84
CA THR A 318 -10.62 3.62 -1.59
C THR A 318 -10.34 2.31 -0.85
N LEU A 319 -10.24 1.19 -1.57
CA LEU A 319 -9.88 -0.11 -1.01
C LEU A 319 -8.47 -0.10 -0.41
N TYR A 320 -7.47 0.48 -1.09
CA TYR A 320 -6.12 0.64 -0.56
C TYR A 320 -6.08 1.45 0.73
N LYS A 321 -6.90 2.51 0.83
CA LYS A 321 -6.95 3.37 2.01
C LYS A 321 -7.65 2.75 3.22
N HIS A 322 -8.67 1.92 3.01
CA HIS A 322 -9.55 1.44 4.08
C HIS A 322 -9.42 -0.06 4.38
N THR A 323 -8.59 -0.79 3.66
CA THR A 323 -8.38 -2.23 3.86
C THR A 323 -6.89 -2.58 3.85
N SER A 324 -6.58 -3.81 4.26
CA SER A 324 -5.21 -4.34 4.19
C SER A 324 -4.75 -4.74 2.76
N MET A 325 -5.42 -4.25 1.71
CA MET A 325 -4.87 -4.28 0.36
C MET A 325 -3.62 -3.39 0.20
N GLN A 326 -3.44 -2.41 1.07
CA GLN A 326 -2.18 -1.70 1.29
C GLN A 326 -1.88 -1.72 2.78
N GLU A 327 -0.67 -2.15 3.14
CA GLU A 327 -0.24 -2.31 4.53
C GLU A 327 1.21 -1.85 4.70
N THR A 328 1.54 -1.35 5.88
CA THR A 328 2.91 -0.93 6.18
C THR A 328 3.64 -2.02 6.93
N PHE A 329 4.67 -2.62 6.30
CA PHE A 329 5.59 -3.51 6.98
C PHE A 329 6.60 -2.67 7.79
N GLY A 330 6.47 -2.69 9.13
CA GLY A 330 7.40 -2.03 10.03
C GLY A 330 8.65 -2.88 10.22
N ALA A 331 9.72 -2.61 9.44
CA ALA A 331 10.98 -3.30 9.59
C ALA A 331 11.68 -2.92 10.90
N ASN A 332 12.12 -3.94 11.65
CA ASN A 332 12.96 -3.80 12.85
C ASN A 332 14.02 -4.91 12.83
N MET A 333 15.23 -4.54 12.44
CA MET A 333 16.32 -5.47 12.15
C MET A 333 17.10 -5.82 13.42
N LEU A 334 16.41 -6.32 14.43
CA LEU A 334 16.96 -6.71 15.74
C LEU A 334 17.33 -8.19 15.73
N ALA A 335 18.59 -8.51 16.04
CA ALA A 335 19.07 -9.89 16.19
C ALA A 335 20.08 -10.02 17.32
N LEU A 336 20.37 -11.26 17.71
CA LEU A 336 21.40 -11.57 18.72
C LEU A 336 22.78 -11.60 18.07
N VAL A 337 23.70 -10.81 18.63
CA VAL A 337 25.12 -10.82 18.31
C VAL A 337 25.87 -11.23 19.58
N ASN A 338 26.46 -12.41 19.60
CA ASN A 338 27.13 -12.96 20.76
C ASN A 338 26.25 -12.93 22.03
N GLY A 339 24.98 -13.34 21.89
CA GLY A 339 23.99 -13.36 22.96
C GLY A 339 23.45 -11.99 23.41
N GLN A 340 23.81 -10.89 22.74
CA GLN A 340 23.29 -9.55 23.02
C GLN A 340 22.38 -9.07 21.91
N PRO A 341 21.18 -8.55 22.23
CA PRO A 341 20.29 -7.99 21.24
C PRO A 341 20.85 -6.68 20.70
N LYS A 342 20.95 -6.58 19.36
CA LYS A 342 21.42 -5.38 18.64
C LYS A 342 20.52 -5.09 17.45
N ILE A 343 20.25 -3.83 17.21
CA ILE A 343 19.66 -3.35 15.97
C ILE A 343 20.80 -3.23 14.96
N LEU A 344 20.63 -3.86 13.81
CA LEU A 344 21.69 -4.02 12.83
C LEU A 344 21.32 -3.30 11.51
N SER A 345 22.29 -2.67 10.88
CA SER A 345 22.18 -2.23 9.50
C SER A 345 22.28 -3.41 8.54
N LEU A 346 21.96 -3.21 7.27
CA LEU A 346 22.15 -4.23 6.24
C LEU A 346 23.63 -4.68 6.18
N ARG A 347 24.55 -3.72 6.24
CA ARG A 347 25.99 -4.00 6.22
C ARG A 347 26.43 -4.85 7.42
N ASP A 348 25.92 -4.54 8.62
CA ASP A 348 26.26 -5.31 9.83
C ASP A 348 25.77 -6.76 9.72
N MET A 349 24.55 -6.99 9.19
CA MET A 349 24.03 -8.35 9.01
C MET A 349 24.87 -9.19 8.07
N VAL A 350 25.27 -8.62 6.94
CA VAL A 350 26.15 -9.29 5.97
C VAL A 350 27.53 -9.52 6.57
N TYR A 351 28.07 -8.54 7.32
CA TYR A 351 29.37 -8.65 7.99
C TYR A 351 29.39 -9.78 9.01
N TYR A 352 28.44 -9.84 9.95
CA TYR A 352 28.41 -10.90 10.96
C TYR A 352 28.18 -12.28 10.36
N TYR A 353 27.41 -12.37 9.29
CA TYR A 353 27.27 -13.62 8.55
C TYR A 353 28.61 -14.04 7.92
N LEU A 354 29.33 -13.14 7.29
CA LEU A 354 30.62 -13.42 6.66
C LEU A 354 31.68 -13.83 7.69
N GLU A 355 31.75 -13.16 8.83
CA GLU A 355 32.62 -13.55 9.95
C GLU A 355 32.29 -14.95 10.48
N HIS A 356 31.02 -15.29 10.58
CA HIS A 356 30.63 -16.65 10.92
C HIS A 356 31.09 -17.67 9.87
N GLN A 357 30.97 -17.36 8.59
CA GLN A 357 31.45 -18.27 7.53
C GLN A 357 32.98 -18.44 7.57
N LYS A 358 33.73 -17.40 7.87
CA LYS A 358 35.17 -17.51 8.09
C LYS A 358 35.51 -18.52 9.20
N ASP A 359 34.83 -18.42 10.34
CA ASP A 359 35.05 -19.34 11.46
C ASP A 359 34.65 -20.78 11.10
N VAL A 360 33.49 -20.97 10.49
CA VAL A 360 32.98 -22.30 10.06
C VAL A 360 33.96 -22.97 9.08
N VAL A 361 34.40 -22.25 8.05
CA VAL A 361 35.31 -22.80 7.03
C VAL A 361 36.72 -23.05 7.60
N THR A 362 37.23 -22.17 8.49
CA THR A 362 38.48 -22.36 9.19
C THR A 362 38.45 -23.60 10.07
N ARG A 363 37.42 -23.78 10.90
CA ARG A 363 37.24 -24.95 11.77
C ARG A 363 37.09 -26.25 10.97
N ARG A 364 36.26 -26.22 9.93
CA ARG A 364 36.09 -27.35 9.00
C ARG A 364 37.41 -27.73 8.35
N THR A 365 38.15 -26.78 7.79
CA THR A 365 39.44 -27.03 7.11
C THR A 365 40.46 -27.56 8.11
N ARG A 366 40.49 -27.08 9.36
CA ARG A 366 41.36 -27.59 10.40
C ARG A 366 41.00 -29.03 10.80
N PHE A 367 39.72 -29.35 10.89
CA PHE A 367 39.25 -30.71 11.15
C PHE A 367 39.66 -31.67 10.03
N ASP A 368 39.41 -31.28 8.76
CA ASP A 368 39.77 -32.07 7.59
C ASP A 368 41.31 -32.24 7.48
N LEU A 369 42.08 -31.17 7.76
CA LEU A 369 43.55 -31.23 7.82
C LEU A 369 44.03 -32.23 8.86
N ASN A 370 43.51 -32.15 10.10
CA ASN A 370 43.91 -33.07 11.17
C ASN A 370 43.57 -34.52 10.81
N LYS A 371 42.43 -34.76 10.19
CA LYS A 371 42.01 -36.08 9.71
C LYS A 371 42.93 -36.57 8.57
N ALA A 372 43.28 -35.73 7.64
CA ALA A 372 44.19 -36.05 6.53
C ALA A 372 45.62 -36.34 7.08
N LEU A 373 46.15 -35.51 7.96
CA LEU A 373 47.42 -35.73 8.62
C LEU A 373 47.46 -37.06 9.41
N ALA A 374 46.40 -37.38 10.17
CA ALA A 374 46.28 -38.62 10.91
C ALA A 374 46.27 -39.85 9.95
N ARG A 375 45.63 -39.72 8.80
CA ARG A 375 45.59 -40.77 7.77
C ARG A 375 46.96 -40.91 7.06
N ALA A 376 47.55 -39.79 6.64
CA ALA A 376 48.89 -39.76 6.01
C ALA A 376 49.95 -40.37 6.93
N HIS A 377 49.92 -40.05 8.21
CA HIS A 377 50.82 -40.65 9.21
C HIS A 377 50.72 -42.20 9.27
N ILE A 378 49.48 -42.72 9.20
CA ILE A 378 49.28 -44.18 9.15
C ILE A 378 49.83 -44.77 7.85
N LEU A 379 49.54 -44.13 6.68
CA LEU A 379 50.00 -44.59 5.39
C LEU A 379 51.54 -44.58 5.27
N GLU A 380 52.19 -43.54 5.79
CA GLU A 380 53.63 -43.46 5.87
C GLU A 380 54.24 -44.67 6.61
N GLY A 381 53.67 -45.00 7.78
CA GLY A 381 54.05 -46.18 8.53
C GLY A 381 53.84 -47.50 7.77
N LEU A 382 52.70 -47.62 7.05
CA LEU A 382 52.40 -48.81 6.21
C LEU A 382 53.32 -48.92 5.02
N LEU A 383 53.65 -47.85 4.31
CA LEU A 383 54.63 -47.83 3.21
C LEU A 383 56.00 -48.22 3.69
N LYS A 384 56.51 -47.65 4.76
CA LYS A 384 57.76 -48.01 5.41
C LYS A 384 57.77 -49.48 5.86
N ALA A 385 56.64 -50.01 6.32
CA ALA A 385 56.52 -51.42 6.70
C ALA A 385 56.59 -52.37 5.47
N LEU A 386 56.05 -51.96 4.33
CA LEU A 386 56.11 -52.72 3.10
C LEU A 386 57.55 -52.82 2.55
N ASP A 387 58.37 -51.80 2.76
CA ASP A 387 59.79 -51.82 2.39
C ASP A 387 60.63 -52.81 3.24
N HIS A 388 60.17 -53.12 4.47
CA HIS A 388 60.81 -54.03 5.39
C HIS A 388 59.97 -55.23 5.76
N ILE A 389 59.11 -55.70 4.84
CA ILE A 389 58.04 -56.67 5.10
C ILE A 389 58.53 -57.96 5.66
N ASP A 390 59.61 -58.55 5.14
CA ASP A 390 60.16 -59.82 5.59
C ASP A 390 60.61 -59.78 7.03
N GLU A 391 61.26 -58.70 7.41
CA GLU A 391 61.74 -58.51 8.79
C GLU A 391 60.55 -58.33 9.79
N ILE A 392 59.56 -57.54 9.41
CA ILE A 392 58.36 -57.26 10.17
C ILE A 392 57.56 -58.58 10.36
N VAL A 393 57.34 -59.35 9.33
CA VAL A 393 56.68 -60.66 9.43
C VAL A 393 57.44 -61.61 10.35
N SER A 394 58.80 -61.63 10.30
CA SER A 394 59.64 -62.42 11.17
C SER A 394 59.42 -62.00 12.64
N ILE A 395 59.42 -60.70 12.96
CA ILE A 395 59.22 -60.17 14.31
C ILE A 395 57.83 -60.54 14.84
N ILE A 396 56.79 -60.35 14.00
CA ILE A 396 55.43 -60.70 14.43
C ILE A 396 55.28 -62.19 14.73
N ARG A 397 55.86 -63.05 13.92
CA ARG A 397 55.85 -64.53 14.13
C ARG A 397 56.65 -64.92 15.39
N ALA A 398 57.74 -64.25 15.71
CA ALA A 398 58.58 -64.56 16.88
C ALA A 398 57.99 -64.01 18.20
N SER A 399 57.07 -63.10 18.15
CA SER A 399 56.44 -62.47 19.29
C SER A 399 55.37 -63.40 19.92
N LYS A 400 55.31 -63.42 21.27
CA LYS A 400 54.38 -64.23 22.05
C LYS A 400 52.93 -63.72 22.04
N ASP A 401 52.79 -62.45 21.92
CA ASP A 401 51.50 -61.71 21.96
C ASP A 401 51.58 -60.43 21.13
N PRO A 402 50.41 -59.83 20.72
CA PRO A 402 50.36 -58.60 19.89
C PRO A 402 51.02 -57.37 20.52
N ASN A 403 50.99 -57.27 21.83
CA ASN A 403 51.61 -56.12 22.54
C ASN A 403 53.10 -56.16 22.46
N THR A 404 53.69 -57.37 22.65
CA THR A 404 55.17 -57.59 22.56
C THR A 404 55.58 -57.32 21.11
N ALA A 405 54.81 -57.75 20.09
CA ALA A 405 55.08 -57.44 18.69
C ALA A 405 55.05 -55.96 18.43
N LYS A 406 54.04 -55.23 18.94
CA LYS A 406 53.84 -53.77 18.81
C LYS A 406 55.07 -53.06 19.40
N THR A 407 55.48 -53.35 20.65
CA THR A 407 56.61 -52.72 21.27
C THR A 407 57.92 -52.94 20.50
N THR A 408 58.18 -54.17 20.05
CA THR A 408 59.38 -54.47 19.23
C THR A 408 59.41 -53.74 17.92
N LEU A 409 58.25 -53.61 17.22
CA LEU A 409 58.15 -52.88 16.00
C LEU A 409 58.39 -51.34 16.20
N MET A 410 57.91 -50.80 17.34
CA MET A 410 58.09 -49.37 17.68
C MET A 410 59.63 -49.16 17.97
N GLU A 411 60.28 -50.03 18.78
CA GLU A 411 61.67 -49.84 19.09
C GLU A 411 62.66 -50.09 17.93
N ARG A 412 62.29 -51.00 17.02
CA ARG A 412 63.15 -51.35 15.90
C ARG A 412 63.08 -50.42 14.71
N PHE A 413 61.86 -49.90 14.36
CA PHE A 413 61.63 -49.11 13.16
C PHE A 413 61.18 -47.66 13.45
N ASP A 414 61.16 -47.25 14.74
CA ASP A 414 60.72 -45.95 15.20
C ASP A 414 59.26 -45.64 14.72
N PHE A 415 58.41 -46.68 14.77
CA PHE A 415 56.96 -46.45 14.47
C PHE A 415 56.26 -45.90 15.70
N SER A 416 55.26 -45.02 15.41
CA SER A 416 54.37 -44.59 16.50
C SER A 416 53.43 -45.73 16.89
N ASP A 417 52.82 -45.61 18.08
CA ASP A 417 51.83 -46.56 18.60
C ASP A 417 50.71 -46.84 17.59
N LYS A 418 50.17 -45.79 16.91
CA LYS A 418 49.13 -45.91 15.89
C LYS A 418 49.61 -46.56 14.60
N GLN A 419 50.85 -46.29 14.17
CA GLN A 419 51.46 -46.98 13.01
C GLN A 419 51.71 -48.47 13.27
N ALA A 420 52.30 -48.81 14.41
CA ALA A 420 52.53 -50.18 14.80
C ALA A 420 51.21 -50.98 14.93
N GLN A 421 50.16 -50.39 15.48
CA GLN A 421 48.84 -51.01 15.53
C GLN A 421 48.25 -51.23 14.12
N ALA A 422 48.35 -50.26 13.23
CA ALA A 422 47.85 -50.39 11.85
C ALA A 422 48.60 -51.47 11.05
N ILE A 423 49.90 -51.65 11.31
CA ILE A 423 50.73 -52.70 10.73
C ILE A 423 50.25 -54.07 11.22
N LEU A 424 50.01 -54.26 12.51
CA LEU A 424 49.47 -55.49 13.07
C LEU A 424 48.08 -55.85 12.57
N ASP A 425 47.24 -54.87 12.32
CA ASP A 425 45.88 -55.05 11.82
C ASP A 425 45.84 -55.24 10.29
N MET A 426 47.02 -55.20 9.62
CA MET A 426 47.09 -55.30 8.15
C MET A 426 46.79 -56.73 7.68
N ARG A 427 45.87 -56.85 6.74
CA ARG A 427 45.53 -58.14 6.14
C ARG A 427 46.60 -58.59 5.14
N LEU A 428 46.94 -59.89 5.07
CA LEU A 428 47.92 -60.45 4.16
C LEU A 428 47.63 -60.12 2.65
N ALA A 429 46.41 -59.92 2.29
CA ALA A 429 46.05 -59.51 0.90
C ALA A 429 46.59 -58.09 0.52
N ARG A 430 46.93 -57.24 1.51
CA ARG A 430 47.51 -55.92 1.27
C ARG A 430 49.03 -55.93 1.06
N LEU A 431 49.69 -57.05 1.09
CA LEU A 431 51.10 -57.19 0.86
C LEU A 431 51.47 -57.33 -0.63
N THR A 432 50.54 -57.23 -1.54
CA THR A 432 50.78 -57.37 -2.99
C THR A 432 51.32 -56.02 -3.58
N GLY A 433 52.13 -56.08 -4.66
CA GLY A 433 52.68 -54.93 -5.29
C GLY A 433 51.60 -53.93 -5.78
N LEU A 434 50.48 -54.41 -6.30
CA LEU A 434 49.33 -53.57 -6.71
C LEU A 434 48.74 -52.78 -5.55
N GLU A 435 48.73 -53.31 -4.34
CA GLU A 435 48.22 -52.61 -3.18
C GLU A 435 49.23 -51.58 -2.65
N ARG A 436 50.55 -51.84 -2.83
CA ARG A 436 51.56 -50.84 -2.55
C ARG A 436 51.42 -49.59 -3.39
N ASP A 437 51.29 -49.75 -4.72
CA ASP A 437 51.08 -48.63 -5.64
C ASP A 437 49.81 -47.84 -5.28
N ARG A 438 48.76 -48.48 -4.87
CA ARG A 438 47.51 -47.88 -4.44
C ARG A 438 47.71 -47.12 -3.14
N LEU A 439 48.41 -47.63 -2.15
CA LEU A 439 48.73 -46.91 -0.92
C LEU A 439 49.63 -45.69 -1.16
N GLN A 440 50.58 -45.78 -2.09
CA GLN A 440 51.38 -44.64 -2.49
C GLN A 440 50.59 -43.55 -3.17
N GLN A 441 49.68 -43.92 -4.08
CA GLN A 441 48.82 -42.97 -4.73
C GLN A 441 47.87 -42.28 -3.71
N GLU A 442 47.27 -43.04 -2.75
CA GLU A 442 46.46 -42.48 -1.66
C GLU A 442 47.29 -41.50 -0.81
N TYR A 443 48.54 -41.80 -0.53
CA TYR A 443 49.45 -40.91 0.23
C TYR A 443 49.75 -39.63 -0.54
N ASP A 444 50.12 -39.73 -1.83
CA ASP A 444 50.43 -38.57 -2.67
C ASP A 444 49.20 -37.65 -2.87
N ASP A 445 48.02 -38.19 -2.96
CA ASP A 445 46.78 -37.43 -3.08
C ASP A 445 46.43 -36.72 -1.77
N LEU A 446 46.64 -37.40 -0.61
CA LEU A 446 46.50 -36.79 0.73
C LEU A 446 47.50 -35.70 0.98
N GLU A 447 48.77 -35.84 0.51
CA GLU A 447 49.79 -34.77 0.62
C GLU A 447 49.35 -33.49 -0.12
N LYS A 448 48.74 -33.62 -1.32
CA LYS A 448 48.18 -32.49 -2.07
C LYS A 448 47.03 -31.84 -1.32
N GLU A 449 46.12 -32.64 -0.73
CA GLU A 449 45.02 -32.13 0.11
C GLU A 449 45.54 -31.41 1.37
N ILE A 450 46.53 -31.98 2.06
CA ILE A 450 47.18 -31.37 3.25
C ILE A 450 47.79 -30.02 2.86
N ALA A 451 48.54 -29.96 1.78
CA ALA A 451 49.10 -28.70 1.28
C ALA A 451 48.04 -27.67 0.94
N ARG A 452 46.94 -28.09 0.31
CA ARG A 452 45.81 -27.22 0.04
C ARG A 452 45.16 -26.71 1.32
N PHE A 453 44.88 -27.55 2.31
CA PHE A 453 44.28 -27.14 3.59
C PHE A 453 45.18 -26.19 4.35
N GLN A 454 46.51 -26.45 4.37
CA GLN A 454 47.48 -25.55 4.97
C GLN A 454 47.52 -24.19 4.32
N ALA A 455 47.48 -24.13 2.96
CA ALA A 455 47.42 -22.88 2.22
C ALA A 455 46.14 -22.07 2.55
N ILE A 456 44.97 -22.72 2.61
CA ILE A 456 43.69 -22.05 2.97
C ILE A 456 43.78 -21.49 4.41
N LEU A 457 44.38 -22.20 5.35
CA LEU A 457 44.50 -21.74 6.73
C LEU A 457 45.55 -20.63 6.92
N ALA A 458 46.53 -20.54 6.03
CA ALA A 458 47.61 -19.55 6.09
C ALA A 458 47.26 -18.23 5.39
N ASP A 459 46.35 -18.22 4.42
CA ASP A 459 45.98 -17.08 3.62
C ASP A 459 44.46 -16.79 3.66
N GLU A 460 44.09 -15.63 4.25
CA GLU A 460 42.71 -15.18 4.37
C GLU A 460 42.06 -14.97 2.98
N HIS A 461 42.84 -14.58 1.98
CA HIS A 461 42.32 -14.41 0.61
C HIS A 461 41.84 -15.74 0.02
N LEU A 462 42.62 -16.81 0.19
CA LEU A 462 42.23 -18.15 -0.25
C LEU A 462 41.01 -18.67 0.54
N LEU A 463 40.91 -18.35 1.83
CA LEU A 463 39.74 -18.68 2.62
C LEU A 463 38.48 -17.99 2.08
N MET A 464 38.55 -16.71 1.72
CA MET A 464 37.46 -15.93 1.12
C MET A 464 37.07 -16.47 -0.25
N GLU A 465 38.01 -16.87 -1.09
CA GLU A 465 37.71 -17.50 -2.38
C GLU A 465 36.99 -18.85 -2.23
N VAL A 466 37.30 -19.64 -1.21
CA VAL A 466 36.57 -20.87 -0.88
C VAL A 466 35.11 -20.52 -0.52
N ILE A 467 34.91 -19.54 0.39
CA ILE A 467 33.56 -19.09 0.78
C ILE A 467 32.78 -18.59 -0.45
N LYS A 468 33.39 -17.73 -1.28
CA LYS A 468 32.80 -17.19 -2.49
C LYS A 468 32.37 -18.29 -3.46
N THR A 469 33.24 -19.28 -3.69
CA THR A 469 32.95 -20.40 -4.60
C THR A 469 31.76 -21.23 -4.10
N GLU A 470 31.73 -21.53 -2.80
CA GLU A 470 30.71 -22.37 -2.19
C GLU A 470 29.34 -21.69 -2.14
N ILE A 471 29.30 -20.39 -1.78
CA ILE A 471 28.03 -19.63 -1.75
C ILE A 471 27.51 -19.35 -3.16
N SER A 472 28.41 -19.17 -4.15
CA SER A 472 28.05 -19.04 -5.58
C SER A 472 27.37 -20.31 -6.10
N ALA A 473 27.88 -21.49 -5.74
CA ALA A 473 27.25 -22.75 -6.12
C ALA A 473 25.83 -22.91 -5.55
N ILE A 474 25.58 -22.39 -4.34
CA ILE A 474 24.22 -22.38 -3.75
C ILE A 474 23.32 -21.42 -4.53
N ARG A 475 23.81 -20.21 -4.86
CA ARG A 475 23.09 -19.25 -5.70
C ARG A 475 22.68 -19.88 -7.03
N ASP A 476 23.63 -20.44 -7.75
CA ASP A 476 23.39 -21.00 -9.08
C ASP A 476 22.40 -22.17 -9.09
N LYS A 477 22.30 -22.88 -7.96
CA LYS A 477 21.39 -24.00 -7.79
C LYS A 477 19.97 -23.62 -7.34
N PHE A 478 19.81 -22.56 -6.53
CA PHE A 478 18.56 -22.24 -5.83
C PHE A 478 18.01 -20.85 -6.08
N ALA A 479 18.74 -19.95 -6.76
CA ALA A 479 18.25 -18.63 -7.07
C ALA A 479 17.00 -18.73 -7.96
N ASP A 480 15.99 -17.94 -7.61
CA ASP A 480 14.74 -17.77 -8.34
C ASP A 480 14.45 -16.29 -8.61
N PRO A 481 13.56 -15.96 -9.54
CA PRO A 481 13.16 -14.59 -9.79
C PRO A 481 12.54 -13.95 -8.55
N ARG A 482 12.72 -12.62 -8.43
CA ARG A 482 12.03 -11.81 -7.42
C ARG A 482 10.52 -11.93 -7.58
N ARG A 483 9.79 -12.07 -6.48
CA ARG A 483 8.33 -12.13 -6.43
C ARG A 483 7.73 -10.74 -6.23
N THR A 484 8.30 -9.95 -5.30
CA THR A 484 7.79 -8.61 -4.97
C THR A 484 8.29 -7.58 -5.96
N GLU A 485 7.40 -6.82 -6.55
CA GLU A 485 7.70 -5.72 -7.46
C GLU A 485 8.13 -4.46 -6.69
N LEU A 486 9.08 -3.68 -7.22
CA LEU A 486 9.53 -2.43 -6.62
C LEU A 486 9.16 -1.27 -7.53
N THR A 487 8.39 -0.31 -7.02
CA THR A 487 8.08 0.92 -7.75
C THR A 487 8.83 2.12 -7.18
N THR A 488 9.06 3.11 -8.03
CA THR A 488 9.66 4.40 -7.63
C THR A 488 8.63 5.43 -7.20
N ILE A 489 7.35 5.14 -7.35
CA ILE A 489 6.24 6.03 -7.01
C ILE A 489 5.97 5.92 -5.52
N ASP A 490 6.06 7.03 -4.80
CA ASP A 490 5.63 7.09 -3.40
C ASP A 490 4.11 6.94 -3.32
N GLY A 491 3.66 6.06 -2.43
CA GLY A 491 2.27 5.59 -2.41
C GLY A 491 1.29 6.42 -1.59
N GLU A 492 1.56 7.69 -1.32
CA GLU A 492 0.58 8.57 -0.68
C GLU A 492 -0.63 8.77 -1.63
N ILE A 493 -1.76 8.20 -1.25
CA ILE A 493 -3.05 8.42 -1.93
C ILE A 493 -3.59 9.74 -1.41
N ASP A 494 -3.65 10.77 -2.27
CA ASP A 494 -4.27 12.04 -1.92
C ASP A 494 -5.81 11.85 -1.80
N VAL A 495 -6.45 12.72 -1.03
CA VAL A 495 -7.91 12.75 -0.91
C VAL A 495 -8.56 12.95 -2.28
N GLU A 496 -7.88 13.66 -3.16
CA GLU A 496 -8.30 13.93 -4.54
C GLU A 496 -8.39 12.66 -5.40
N ASP A 497 -7.46 11.70 -5.21
CA ASP A 497 -7.46 10.40 -5.92
C ASP A 497 -8.66 9.50 -5.57
N LEU A 498 -9.41 9.85 -4.52
CA LEU A 498 -10.60 9.12 -4.07
C LEU A 498 -11.91 9.71 -4.60
N ILE A 499 -11.83 10.82 -5.30
CA ILE A 499 -13.00 11.57 -5.78
C ILE A 499 -13.08 11.42 -7.29
N GLN A 500 -14.26 11.05 -7.75
CA GLN A 500 -14.54 10.96 -9.18
C GLN A 500 -14.45 12.34 -9.82
N GLU A 501 -13.75 12.43 -10.97
CA GLU A 501 -13.72 13.64 -11.77
C GLU A 501 -15.01 13.72 -12.61
N GLU A 502 -15.83 14.73 -12.36
CA GLU A 502 -17.08 14.98 -13.07
C GLU A 502 -17.41 16.48 -13.12
N ASP A 503 -18.18 16.88 -14.14
CA ASP A 503 -18.64 18.26 -14.28
C ASP A 503 -19.75 18.59 -13.28
N MET A 504 -19.50 19.60 -12.47
CA MET A 504 -20.41 20.12 -11.46
C MET A 504 -20.84 21.54 -11.76
N VAL A 505 -22.09 21.85 -11.45
CA VAL A 505 -22.60 23.22 -11.41
C VAL A 505 -22.49 23.76 -10.00
N VAL A 506 -21.57 24.68 -9.76
CA VAL A 506 -21.46 25.39 -8.48
C VAL A 506 -22.30 26.64 -8.51
N THR A 507 -23.23 26.75 -7.56
CA THR A 507 -24.16 27.88 -7.44
C THR A 507 -23.87 28.67 -6.16
N LEU A 508 -23.74 30.00 -6.27
CA LEU A 508 -23.53 30.92 -5.17
C LEU A 508 -24.71 31.88 -5.05
N THR A 509 -25.27 32.09 -3.85
CA THR A 509 -26.36 33.06 -3.61
C THR A 509 -25.85 34.37 -3.05
N ARG A 510 -26.70 35.43 -3.10
CA ARG A 510 -26.39 36.73 -2.54
C ARG A 510 -26.14 36.74 -1.02
N GLN A 511 -26.81 35.84 -0.31
CA GLN A 511 -26.61 35.69 1.15
C GLN A 511 -25.43 34.78 1.49
N GLY A 512 -24.68 34.26 0.48
CA GLY A 512 -23.50 33.42 0.66
C GLY A 512 -23.81 31.95 0.90
N TYR A 513 -24.91 31.42 0.39
CA TYR A 513 -25.11 29.98 0.30
C TYR A 513 -24.45 29.44 -0.96
N VAL A 514 -23.75 28.30 -0.83
CA VAL A 514 -23.06 27.62 -1.92
C VAL A 514 -23.44 26.15 -1.96
N LYS A 515 -23.57 25.60 -3.15
CA LYS A 515 -23.74 24.16 -3.39
C LYS A 515 -23.10 23.77 -4.69
N ARG A 516 -22.78 22.47 -4.82
CA ARG A 516 -22.47 21.84 -6.09
C ARG A 516 -23.58 20.86 -6.47
N THR A 517 -23.87 20.76 -7.75
CA THR A 517 -24.90 19.87 -8.30
C THR A 517 -24.37 19.29 -9.60
N PRO A 518 -24.52 17.98 -9.89
CA PRO A 518 -24.10 17.40 -11.16
C PRO A 518 -24.74 18.12 -12.36
N LYS A 519 -23.95 18.42 -13.39
CA LYS A 519 -24.39 19.11 -14.61
C LYS A 519 -25.54 18.38 -15.31
N SER A 520 -25.57 17.05 -15.24
CA SER A 520 -26.58 16.16 -15.83
C SER A 520 -28.02 16.42 -15.34
N ILE A 521 -28.18 17.01 -14.14
CA ILE A 521 -29.51 17.32 -13.57
C ILE A 521 -30.23 18.46 -14.33
N TYR A 522 -29.50 19.32 -15.06
CA TYR A 522 -30.07 20.43 -15.81
C TYR A 522 -30.25 20.08 -17.30
N ARG A 523 -31.49 19.75 -17.72
CA ARG A 523 -31.80 19.40 -19.11
C ARG A 523 -31.92 20.65 -19.99
N ALA A 524 -31.46 20.56 -21.25
CA ALA A 524 -31.58 21.66 -22.21
C ALA A 524 -33.07 21.94 -22.59
N GLN A 525 -33.45 23.20 -22.68
CA GLN A 525 -34.80 23.67 -23.08
C GLN A 525 -34.71 24.63 -24.29
N ASN A 526 -35.75 24.66 -25.13
CA ASN A 526 -35.79 25.60 -26.25
C ASN A 526 -35.97 27.05 -25.74
N ARG A 527 -35.50 28.02 -26.52
CA ARG A 527 -35.66 29.45 -26.19
C ARG A 527 -37.13 29.81 -25.96
N GLY A 528 -37.38 30.68 -24.97
CA GLY A 528 -38.74 31.09 -24.57
C GLY A 528 -39.46 30.05 -23.69
N GLY A 529 -38.75 29.01 -23.18
CA GLY A 529 -39.23 28.12 -22.13
C GLY A 529 -39.51 28.84 -20.80
N ARG A 530 -40.28 28.19 -19.91
CA ARG A 530 -40.63 28.75 -18.59
C ARG A 530 -39.57 28.50 -17.52
N GLY A 531 -38.55 27.71 -17.81
CA GLY A 531 -37.51 27.34 -16.87
C GLY A 531 -37.94 26.29 -15.82
N VAL A 532 -37.00 25.85 -15.01
CA VAL A 532 -37.23 24.95 -13.87
C VAL A 532 -36.71 25.59 -12.59
N THR A 533 -37.33 25.30 -11.43
CA THR A 533 -36.85 25.81 -10.14
C THR A 533 -35.48 25.24 -9.86
N GLY A 534 -34.47 26.09 -9.82
CA GLY A 534 -33.08 25.69 -9.62
C GLY A 534 -32.65 25.69 -8.14
N MET A 535 -33.37 26.45 -7.30
CA MET A 535 -33.03 26.58 -5.88
C MET A 535 -34.23 27.11 -5.10
N THR A 536 -34.50 26.60 -3.92
CA THR A 536 -35.45 27.21 -2.99
C THR A 536 -34.71 28.22 -2.11
N THR A 537 -34.98 29.49 -2.29
CA THR A 537 -34.37 30.58 -1.56
C THR A 537 -35.27 31.12 -0.42
N LYS A 538 -34.73 31.85 0.53
CA LYS A 538 -35.52 32.68 1.46
C LYS A 538 -36.07 33.91 0.74
N GLU A 539 -37.08 34.54 1.32
CA GLU A 539 -37.44 35.90 0.92
C GLU A 539 -36.20 36.77 0.92
N GLU A 540 -35.89 37.46 -0.20
CA GLU A 540 -34.72 38.30 -0.44
C GLU A 540 -33.37 37.61 -0.74
N ASP A 541 -33.26 36.30 -0.87
CA ASP A 541 -32.04 35.61 -1.35
C ASP A 541 -32.25 35.06 -2.76
N PHE A 542 -31.21 35.14 -3.62
CA PHE A 542 -31.21 34.65 -4.98
C PHE A 542 -29.80 34.20 -5.43
N ALA A 543 -29.74 33.38 -6.44
CA ALA A 543 -28.47 32.95 -7.01
C ALA A 543 -27.80 34.12 -7.75
N VAL A 544 -26.56 34.43 -7.43
CA VAL A 544 -25.76 35.51 -8.03
C VAL A 544 -24.89 34.98 -9.15
N GLN A 545 -24.24 33.82 -8.93
CA GLN A 545 -23.34 33.20 -9.90
C GLN A 545 -23.54 31.70 -9.96
N MET A 546 -23.36 31.18 -11.17
CA MET A 546 -23.19 29.75 -11.47
C MET A 546 -21.95 29.58 -12.33
N ARG A 547 -21.19 28.50 -12.05
CA ARG A 547 -20.05 28.09 -12.86
C ARG A 547 -20.09 26.59 -13.03
N VAL A 548 -19.77 26.12 -14.22
CA VAL A 548 -19.50 24.71 -14.49
C VAL A 548 -18.02 24.49 -14.29
N VAL A 549 -17.66 23.51 -13.45
CA VAL A 549 -16.30 23.23 -13.00
C VAL A 549 -16.12 21.73 -12.78
N SER A 550 -14.90 21.21 -12.95
CA SER A 550 -14.58 19.84 -12.52
C SER A 550 -14.58 19.71 -10.99
N THR A 551 -14.92 18.54 -10.48
CA THR A 551 -14.80 18.23 -9.05
C THR A 551 -13.40 18.50 -8.49
N HIS A 552 -12.35 18.39 -9.30
CA HIS A 552 -10.94 18.57 -8.91
C HIS A 552 -10.45 20.02 -9.05
N ASP A 553 -11.21 20.90 -9.71
CA ASP A 553 -10.81 22.29 -9.90
C ASP A 553 -10.75 23.07 -8.60
N GLU A 554 -9.81 24.02 -8.56
CA GLU A 554 -9.73 25.04 -7.51
C GLU A 554 -10.69 26.18 -7.82
N ILE A 555 -11.42 26.65 -6.82
CA ILE A 555 -12.34 27.75 -6.94
C ILE A 555 -11.90 28.87 -6.01
N MET A 556 -11.59 30.01 -6.57
CA MET A 556 -11.28 31.24 -5.84
C MET A 556 -12.56 32.01 -5.55
N PHE A 557 -12.82 32.34 -4.28
CA PHE A 557 -13.95 33.12 -3.84
C PHE A 557 -13.46 34.53 -3.44
N PHE A 558 -13.90 35.54 -4.17
CA PHE A 558 -13.57 36.93 -3.92
C PHE A 558 -14.71 37.62 -3.18
N THR A 559 -14.35 38.50 -2.26
CA THR A 559 -15.33 39.18 -1.43
C THR A 559 -15.47 40.66 -1.80
N ASN A 560 -16.62 41.25 -1.42
CA ASN A 560 -16.88 42.69 -1.58
C ASN A 560 -15.81 43.58 -0.93
N MET A 561 -15.07 43.07 0.06
CA MET A 561 -13.96 43.73 0.71
C MET A 561 -12.61 43.54 0.02
N GLY A 562 -12.58 42.90 -1.15
CA GLY A 562 -11.36 42.69 -1.91
C GLY A 562 -10.42 41.62 -1.34
N ARG A 563 -10.93 40.64 -0.58
CA ARG A 563 -10.21 39.48 -0.11
C ARG A 563 -10.52 38.28 -1.00
N VAL A 564 -9.62 37.27 -0.98
CA VAL A 564 -9.76 36.02 -1.73
C VAL A 564 -9.52 34.81 -0.85
N TYR A 565 -10.34 33.77 -1.06
CA TYR A 565 -10.28 32.45 -0.42
C TYR A 565 -10.28 31.38 -1.51
N MET A 566 -9.78 30.18 -1.23
CA MET A 566 -9.74 29.07 -2.18
C MET A 566 -10.28 27.80 -1.56
N LEU A 567 -11.09 27.07 -2.33
CA LEU A 567 -11.57 25.72 -2.04
C LEU A 567 -11.46 24.87 -3.30
N LYS A 568 -11.22 23.58 -3.13
CA LYS A 568 -11.44 22.58 -4.16
C LYS A 568 -12.95 22.36 -4.35
N CYS A 569 -13.41 22.14 -5.58
CA CYS A 569 -14.84 21.95 -5.87
C CYS A 569 -15.44 20.81 -5.04
N TYR A 570 -14.72 19.69 -4.85
CA TYR A 570 -15.18 18.57 -4.05
C TYR A 570 -15.40 18.90 -2.56
N GLN A 571 -14.82 19.96 -2.03
CA GLN A 571 -15.00 20.41 -0.64
C GLN A 571 -16.35 21.14 -0.45
N ILE A 572 -17.00 21.56 -1.53
CA ILE A 572 -18.34 22.14 -1.50
C ILE A 572 -19.35 20.99 -1.40
N PRO A 573 -20.25 21.01 -0.41
CA PRO A 573 -21.25 19.95 -0.26
C PRO A 573 -22.13 19.82 -1.48
N GLU A 574 -22.36 18.57 -1.91
CA GLU A 574 -23.31 18.25 -2.96
C GLU A 574 -24.73 18.40 -2.44
N ALA A 575 -25.61 18.95 -3.26
CA ALA A 575 -27.00 19.16 -2.91
C ALA A 575 -27.91 19.06 -4.13
N GLY A 576 -29.10 18.57 -3.91
CA GLY A 576 -30.10 18.46 -4.95
C GLY A 576 -30.48 19.83 -5.58
N ARG A 577 -31.08 19.81 -6.79
CA ARG A 577 -31.43 20.99 -7.58
C ARG A 577 -32.16 22.05 -6.76
N THR A 578 -33.16 21.67 -5.99
CA THR A 578 -34.02 22.59 -5.21
C THR A 578 -33.45 22.95 -3.83
N ALA A 579 -32.43 22.25 -3.33
CA ALA A 579 -31.85 22.49 -2.03
C ALA A 579 -31.14 23.85 -1.98
N ARG A 580 -31.15 24.47 -0.78
CA ARG A 580 -30.53 25.78 -0.52
C ARG A 580 -29.00 25.74 -0.57
N GLY A 581 -28.39 24.64 -0.25
CA GLY A 581 -26.94 24.52 -0.08
C GLY A 581 -26.46 24.92 1.34
N THR A 582 -25.15 25.07 1.49
CA THR A 582 -24.46 25.34 2.76
C THR A 582 -23.99 26.80 2.80
N ALA A 583 -24.10 27.46 3.94
CA ALA A 583 -23.55 28.79 4.09
C ALA A 583 -22.04 28.77 3.96
N ILE A 584 -21.49 29.61 3.09
CA ILE A 584 -20.04 29.63 2.76
C ILE A 584 -19.15 29.94 3.97
N ILE A 585 -19.67 30.66 4.97
CA ILE A 585 -18.99 30.92 6.22
C ILE A 585 -18.62 29.64 6.99
N ASN A 586 -19.32 28.53 6.73
CA ASN A 586 -18.99 27.23 7.33
C ASN A 586 -17.84 26.53 6.60
N LEU A 587 -17.49 26.99 5.40
CA LEU A 587 -16.44 26.38 4.57
C LEU A 587 -15.15 27.21 4.57
N ILE A 588 -15.28 28.59 4.62
CA ILE A 588 -14.16 29.52 4.63
C ILE A 588 -14.31 30.52 5.79
N GLN A 589 -13.19 31.05 6.29
CA GLN A 589 -13.20 31.97 7.43
C GLN A 589 -13.38 33.42 6.96
N ILE A 590 -14.62 33.82 6.65
CA ILE A 590 -14.97 35.20 6.31
C ILE A 590 -15.49 35.98 7.54
N ALA A 591 -15.32 37.30 7.53
CA ALA A 591 -15.86 38.18 8.56
C ALA A 591 -17.39 38.30 8.43
N SER A 592 -18.07 38.75 9.52
CA SER A 592 -19.54 38.84 9.58
C SER A 592 -20.17 39.84 8.60
N ASP A 593 -19.41 40.84 8.21
CA ASP A 593 -19.77 41.93 7.30
C ASP A 593 -19.26 41.74 5.87
N GLU A 594 -18.49 40.67 5.65
CA GLU A 594 -17.88 40.30 4.38
C GLU A 594 -18.81 39.35 3.56
N LYS A 595 -18.98 39.61 2.28
CA LYS A 595 -19.83 38.85 1.37
C LYS A 595 -19.03 38.40 0.15
N VAL A 596 -19.20 37.15 -0.26
CA VAL A 596 -18.62 36.67 -1.53
C VAL A 596 -19.38 37.26 -2.70
N THR A 597 -18.67 37.95 -3.59
CA THR A 597 -19.23 38.63 -4.76
C THR A 597 -18.85 37.93 -6.07
N CYS A 598 -17.71 37.25 -6.12
CA CYS A 598 -17.23 36.63 -7.34
C CYS A 598 -16.61 35.26 -7.07
N MET A 599 -16.84 34.31 -7.98
CA MET A 599 -16.33 32.94 -7.94
C MET A 599 -15.59 32.67 -9.25
N VAL A 600 -14.29 32.35 -9.17
CA VAL A 600 -13.42 32.09 -10.33
C VAL A 600 -12.87 30.69 -10.24
N PRO A 601 -13.25 29.79 -11.16
CA PRO A 601 -12.61 28.49 -11.25
C PRO A 601 -11.19 28.65 -11.82
N VAL A 602 -10.25 27.88 -11.26
CA VAL A 602 -8.87 27.83 -11.73
C VAL A 602 -8.59 26.40 -12.19
N PRO A 603 -8.73 26.12 -13.49
CA PRO A 603 -8.45 24.78 -14.02
C PRO A 603 -6.95 24.52 -13.91
N GLY A 604 -6.50 23.49 -13.19
CA GLY A 604 -5.15 22.91 -13.12
C GLY A 604 -3.97 23.80 -13.54
N ALA A 605 -4.01 25.12 -13.25
CA ALA A 605 -3.20 26.10 -13.92
C ALA A 605 -1.76 26.11 -13.43
N THR A 606 -0.94 25.48 -14.17
CA THR A 606 0.50 25.72 -14.19
C THR A 606 0.78 26.71 -15.33
N GLY A 607 0.91 27.99 -15.07
CA GLY A 607 1.24 28.93 -16.15
C GLY A 607 1.32 30.41 -15.73
N GLU A 608 1.80 31.21 -16.66
CA GLU A 608 1.94 32.66 -16.55
C GLU A 608 0.57 33.38 -16.72
N HIS A 609 -0.42 33.04 -15.84
CA HIS A 609 -1.73 33.69 -15.85
C HIS A 609 -1.78 34.89 -14.92
N ASN A 610 -2.66 35.82 -15.24
CA ASN A 610 -2.96 36.98 -14.40
C ASN A 610 -4.42 36.96 -13.98
N LEU A 611 -4.69 37.48 -12.80
CA LEU A 611 -6.04 37.81 -12.35
C LEU A 611 -6.31 39.30 -12.65
N VAL A 612 -7.33 39.56 -13.47
CA VAL A 612 -7.83 40.90 -13.75
C VAL A 612 -9.09 41.11 -12.92
N MET A 613 -9.15 42.21 -12.18
CA MET A 613 -10.18 42.55 -11.20
C MET A 613 -10.79 43.89 -11.56
N ALA A 614 -12.12 43.97 -11.61
CA ALA A 614 -12.86 45.22 -11.89
C ALA A 614 -13.77 45.57 -10.73
N THR A 615 -13.89 46.88 -10.42
CA THR A 615 -14.75 47.39 -9.37
C THR A 615 -15.96 48.09 -9.94
N ARG A 616 -17.00 48.22 -9.13
CA ARG A 616 -18.27 48.90 -9.46
C ARG A 616 -18.08 50.31 -9.97
N ASP A 617 -17.15 51.07 -9.38
CA ASP A 617 -16.88 52.48 -9.69
C ASP A 617 -15.88 52.63 -10.87
N GLY A 618 -15.60 51.53 -11.60
CA GLY A 618 -14.79 51.58 -12.82
C GLY A 618 -13.28 51.58 -12.59
N MET A 619 -12.79 51.04 -11.50
CA MET A 619 -11.35 50.72 -11.33
C MET A 619 -11.07 49.34 -11.89
N ILE A 620 -9.83 49.10 -12.40
CA ILE A 620 -9.37 47.84 -12.89
C ILE A 620 -7.91 47.58 -12.43
N LYS A 621 -7.61 46.33 -12.18
CA LYS A 621 -6.29 45.89 -11.70
C LYS A 621 -5.90 44.58 -12.34
N LYS A 622 -4.59 44.38 -12.61
CA LYS A 622 -4.01 43.12 -13.06
C LYS A 622 -2.95 42.66 -12.04
N THR A 623 -3.05 41.41 -11.58
CA THR A 623 -2.11 40.82 -10.62
C THR A 623 -1.71 39.41 -11.09
N PRO A 624 -0.40 39.07 -11.15
CA PRO A 624 0.03 37.72 -11.51
C PRO A 624 -0.58 36.66 -10.58
N TYR A 625 -1.04 35.52 -11.15
CA TYR A 625 -1.63 34.41 -10.37
C TYR A 625 -0.64 33.86 -9.32
N SER A 626 0.66 33.85 -9.63
CA SER A 626 1.73 33.42 -8.71
C SER A 626 1.73 34.13 -7.36
N GLU A 627 1.21 35.36 -7.28
CA GLU A 627 1.04 36.11 -6.03
C GLU A 627 0.01 35.47 -5.08
N PHE A 628 -0.81 34.53 -5.57
CA PHE A 628 -1.85 33.82 -4.83
C PHE A 628 -1.51 32.35 -4.55
N ALA A 629 -0.33 31.85 -4.93
CA ALA A 629 0.08 30.45 -4.79
C ALA A 629 0.05 29.92 -3.33
N ASN A 630 0.13 30.79 -2.33
CA ASN A 630 0.12 30.45 -0.90
C ASN A 630 -1.15 30.96 -0.19
N LEU A 631 -2.33 30.64 -0.71
CA LEU A 631 -3.60 30.98 -0.07
C LEU A 631 -3.78 30.16 1.22
N ARG A 632 -3.94 30.87 2.34
CA ARG A 632 -4.24 30.28 3.65
C ARG A 632 -5.75 30.31 3.92
N LYS A 633 -6.23 29.47 4.82
CA LYS A 633 -7.66 29.44 5.24
C LYS A 633 -8.22 30.79 5.71
N ASN A 634 -7.35 31.71 6.15
CA ASN A 634 -7.74 33.06 6.59
C ASN A 634 -7.90 34.08 5.44
N GLY A 635 -7.75 33.62 4.20
CA GLY A 635 -7.80 34.45 3.00
C GLY A 635 -6.64 35.45 2.87
N LEU A 636 -6.52 36.06 1.69
CA LEU A 636 -5.52 37.10 1.37
C LEU A 636 -6.22 38.35 0.82
N ILE A 637 -5.60 39.52 0.99
CA ILE A 637 -6.04 40.73 0.31
C ILE A 637 -5.70 40.62 -1.18
N ALA A 638 -6.70 40.71 -2.05
CA ALA A 638 -6.55 40.68 -3.49
C ALA A 638 -6.49 42.08 -4.10
N ILE A 639 -7.27 43.01 -3.61
CA ILE A 639 -7.32 44.41 -4.04
C ILE A 639 -7.70 45.33 -2.83
N ASN A 640 -7.11 46.51 -2.76
CA ASN A 640 -7.59 47.55 -1.83
C ASN A 640 -8.65 48.38 -2.52
N LEU A 641 -9.83 48.46 -1.94
CA LEU A 641 -10.97 49.24 -2.45
C LEU A 641 -11.01 50.64 -1.87
N LYS A 642 -11.65 51.58 -2.60
CA LYS A 642 -12.04 52.87 -2.06
C LYS A 642 -13.24 52.71 -1.14
N GLU A 643 -13.47 53.67 -0.27
CA GLU A 643 -14.67 53.73 0.57
C GLU A 643 -15.93 53.78 -0.30
N GLY A 644 -16.83 52.83 -0.10
CA GLY A 644 -18.08 52.69 -0.85
C GLY A 644 -17.99 51.97 -2.20
N ASP A 645 -16.78 51.57 -2.69
CA ASP A 645 -16.62 50.80 -3.92
C ASP A 645 -16.64 49.30 -3.59
N GLU A 646 -17.04 48.48 -4.57
CA GLU A 646 -17.13 47.01 -4.43
C GLU A 646 -16.46 46.29 -5.60
N LEU A 647 -15.84 45.18 -5.33
CA LEU A 647 -15.33 44.27 -6.37
C LEU A 647 -16.50 43.56 -7.06
N ILE A 648 -16.62 43.68 -8.42
CA ILE A 648 -17.75 43.14 -9.16
C ILE A 648 -17.39 42.00 -10.10
N GLY A 649 -16.16 41.97 -10.59
CA GLY A 649 -15.71 40.95 -11.53
C GLY A 649 -14.25 40.64 -11.38
N VAL A 650 -13.93 39.36 -11.46
CA VAL A 650 -12.56 38.84 -11.50
C VAL A 650 -12.51 37.75 -12.53
N ASP A 651 -11.48 37.76 -13.38
CA ASP A 651 -11.25 36.73 -14.38
C ASP A 651 -9.77 36.41 -14.55
N LEU A 652 -9.48 35.19 -15.02
CA LEU A 652 -8.13 34.72 -15.31
C LEU A 652 -7.77 35.07 -16.75
N THR A 653 -6.59 35.69 -16.98
CA THR A 653 -6.13 36.13 -18.30
C THR A 653 -4.72 35.64 -18.60
N SER A 654 -4.41 35.59 -19.92
CA SER A 654 -3.10 35.10 -20.42
C SER A 654 -1.97 36.12 -20.38
N GLY A 655 -2.28 37.40 -20.21
CA GLY A 655 -1.34 38.53 -20.31
C GLY A 655 -1.48 39.40 -21.55
N ASP A 656 -2.11 38.87 -22.60
CA ASP A 656 -2.30 39.50 -23.88
C ASP A 656 -3.78 39.65 -24.31
N ASP A 657 -4.71 39.34 -23.39
CA ASP A 657 -6.15 39.33 -23.68
C ASP A 657 -6.73 40.73 -23.85
N GLU A 658 -7.78 40.83 -24.61
CA GLU A 658 -8.62 42.04 -24.71
C GLU A 658 -9.78 41.91 -23.71
N ILE A 659 -10.03 42.98 -23.01
CA ILE A 659 -11.05 43.07 -21.99
C ILE A 659 -12.21 43.95 -22.44
N LEU A 660 -13.42 43.44 -22.26
CA LEU A 660 -14.66 44.17 -22.46
C LEU A 660 -15.32 44.41 -21.11
N LEU A 661 -15.57 45.69 -20.77
CA LEU A 661 -16.37 46.08 -19.62
C LEU A 661 -17.73 46.60 -20.06
N GLY A 662 -18.79 46.21 -19.31
CA GLY A 662 -20.14 46.65 -19.57
C GLY A 662 -20.70 47.43 -18.38
N SER A 663 -21.43 48.54 -18.70
CA SER A 663 -22.16 49.30 -17.68
C SER A 663 -23.65 49.00 -17.68
N ARG A 664 -24.31 49.22 -16.54
CA ARG A 664 -25.75 49.01 -16.35
C ARG A 664 -26.61 49.73 -17.39
N LYS A 665 -26.22 50.94 -17.77
CA LYS A 665 -26.92 51.74 -18.80
C LYS A 665 -26.58 51.29 -20.27
N GLY A 666 -25.99 50.11 -20.45
CA GLY A 666 -25.77 49.50 -21.78
C GLY A 666 -24.60 50.06 -22.56
N MET A 667 -23.65 50.71 -21.92
CA MET A 667 -22.39 51.14 -22.54
C MET A 667 -21.34 50.07 -22.36
N ALA A 668 -20.39 49.93 -23.32
CA ALA A 668 -19.25 49.04 -23.17
C ALA A 668 -17.95 49.65 -23.68
N ILE A 669 -16.82 49.28 -23.10
CA ILE A 669 -15.48 49.70 -23.52
C ILE A 669 -14.60 48.44 -23.71
N ARG A 670 -13.92 48.35 -24.88
CA ARG A 670 -12.95 47.31 -25.22
C ARG A 670 -11.56 47.90 -25.21
N PHE A 671 -10.60 47.25 -24.55
CA PHE A 671 -9.20 47.61 -24.54
C PHE A 671 -8.31 46.42 -24.24
N SER A 672 -7.02 46.45 -24.69
CA SER A 672 -6.06 45.41 -24.41
C SER A 672 -5.59 45.44 -22.94
N GLU A 673 -5.50 44.31 -22.30
CA GLU A 673 -4.96 44.19 -20.94
C GLU A 673 -3.49 44.64 -20.82
N ARG A 674 -2.74 44.73 -21.93
CA ARG A 674 -1.40 45.35 -21.97
C ARG A 674 -1.41 46.81 -21.50
N HIS A 675 -2.54 47.49 -21.59
CA HIS A 675 -2.74 48.83 -21.07
C HIS A 675 -2.80 48.84 -19.53
N ILE A 676 -2.92 47.69 -18.86
CA ILE A 676 -2.92 47.54 -17.43
C ILE A 676 -1.58 46.94 -17.02
N ARG A 677 -0.73 47.71 -16.31
CA ARG A 677 0.52 47.17 -15.75
C ARG A 677 0.24 46.16 -14.67
N PRO A 678 1.01 45.09 -14.53
CA PRO A 678 0.94 44.18 -13.38
C PRO A 678 1.17 44.97 -12.07
N MET A 679 0.38 44.67 -11.07
CA MET A 679 0.40 45.34 -9.76
C MET A 679 0.33 44.32 -8.62
N GLY A 680 1.00 44.59 -7.50
CA GLY A 680 0.93 43.73 -6.32
C GLY A 680 -0.45 43.69 -5.67
N ARG A 681 -0.74 42.67 -4.88
CA ARG A 681 -2.06 42.40 -4.27
C ARG A 681 -2.69 43.57 -3.55
N ALA A 682 -1.94 44.32 -2.78
CA ALA A 682 -2.44 45.46 -1.95
C ALA A 682 -2.60 46.80 -2.71
N SER A 683 -2.70 46.80 -4.05
CA SER A 683 -2.92 48.01 -4.82
C SER A 683 -4.41 48.25 -5.15
N MET A 684 -4.80 49.51 -5.42
CA MET A 684 -6.18 49.89 -5.78
C MET A 684 -6.51 49.76 -7.27
N GLY A 685 -5.51 49.56 -8.13
CA GLY A 685 -5.72 49.55 -9.56
C GLY A 685 -5.74 50.93 -10.24
N VAL A 686 -6.26 51.00 -11.48
CA VAL A 686 -6.32 52.21 -12.32
C VAL A 686 -7.72 52.35 -12.90
N LYS A 687 -8.10 53.58 -13.35
CA LYS A 687 -9.40 53.77 -14.02
C LYS A 687 -9.52 53.01 -15.35
N SER A 688 -10.59 52.27 -15.49
CA SER A 688 -10.94 51.48 -16.71
C SER A 688 -11.89 52.25 -17.65
N MET A 689 -13.01 52.76 -17.11
CA MET A 689 -14.08 53.42 -17.85
C MET A 689 -14.52 54.70 -17.16
N ARG A 690 -14.96 55.71 -17.90
CA ARG A 690 -15.58 56.91 -17.37
C ARG A 690 -17.10 56.66 -17.35
N LEU A 691 -17.65 56.57 -16.17
CA LEU A 691 -19.08 56.38 -15.94
C LEU A 691 -19.75 57.77 -15.87
N ASP A 692 -21.00 57.85 -16.34
CA ASP A 692 -21.89 58.98 -16.08
C ASP A 692 -22.49 58.83 -14.65
N ASP A 693 -23.07 59.93 -14.13
CA ASP A 693 -23.68 59.90 -12.81
C ASP A 693 -24.79 58.84 -12.75
N ASP A 694 -24.85 58.06 -11.68
CA ASP A 694 -25.73 56.89 -11.46
C ASP A 694 -25.52 55.70 -12.38
N ASP A 695 -24.44 55.61 -13.15
CA ASP A 695 -24.07 54.39 -13.86
C ASP A 695 -22.99 53.60 -13.10
N ILE A 696 -23.00 52.29 -13.27
CA ILE A 696 -22.06 51.35 -12.61
C ILE A 696 -21.59 50.32 -13.62
N ILE A 697 -20.36 49.79 -13.42
CA ILE A 697 -19.91 48.59 -14.12
C ILE A 697 -20.68 47.39 -13.57
N ILE A 698 -21.20 46.54 -14.47
CA ILE A 698 -21.92 45.34 -14.09
C ILE A 698 -21.12 44.05 -14.37
N ASP A 699 -20.28 44.08 -15.41
CA ASP A 699 -19.53 42.86 -15.79
C ASP A 699 -18.22 43.21 -16.50
N MET A 700 -17.28 42.25 -16.45
CA MET A 700 -15.98 42.29 -17.08
C MET A 700 -15.73 40.94 -17.74
N VAL A 701 -15.44 40.92 -19.06
CA VAL A 701 -15.21 39.69 -19.83
C VAL A 701 -13.94 39.80 -20.66
N PRO A 702 -12.99 38.85 -20.52
CA PRO A 702 -11.94 38.68 -21.50
C PRO A 702 -12.54 38.22 -22.85
N LEU A 703 -12.08 38.78 -23.97
CA LEU A 703 -12.53 38.38 -25.28
C LEU A 703 -11.87 37.06 -25.73
N GLU A 704 -12.69 36.12 -26.22
CA GLU A 704 -12.25 34.81 -26.72
C GLU A 704 -12.35 34.75 -28.25
N GLN A 705 -11.33 34.14 -28.91
CA GLN A 705 -11.37 33.94 -30.37
C GLN A 705 -12.48 32.96 -30.75
N GLY A 706 -13.27 33.31 -31.78
CA GLY A 706 -14.35 32.44 -32.27
C GLY A 706 -15.63 32.47 -31.43
N ALA A 707 -15.71 33.32 -30.43
CA ALA A 707 -16.91 33.52 -29.60
C ALA A 707 -17.57 34.89 -29.85
N ASP A 708 -18.87 34.97 -29.66
CA ASP A 708 -19.67 36.20 -29.73
C ASP A 708 -19.85 36.79 -28.34
N VAL A 709 -20.01 38.11 -28.26
CA VAL A 709 -20.45 38.84 -27.08
C VAL A 709 -21.94 38.64 -26.89
N LEU A 710 -22.34 37.91 -25.87
CA LEU A 710 -23.73 37.79 -25.44
C LEU A 710 -24.06 38.95 -24.49
N ALA A 711 -25.10 39.71 -24.78
CA ALA A 711 -25.67 40.73 -23.92
C ALA A 711 -27.08 40.31 -23.49
N ILE A 712 -27.33 40.20 -22.20
CA ILE A 712 -28.63 39.83 -21.63
C ILE A 712 -29.14 41.01 -20.77
N THR A 713 -30.41 41.36 -20.88
CA THR A 713 -31.05 42.43 -20.11
C THR A 713 -31.89 41.89 -18.95
N THR A 714 -32.19 42.73 -17.98
CA THR A 714 -32.95 42.35 -16.78
C THR A 714 -34.33 41.79 -17.08
N LEU A 715 -34.96 42.17 -18.21
CA LEU A 715 -36.29 41.69 -18.62
C LEU A 715 -36.23 40.56 -19.65
N GLY A 716 -35.11 39.78 -19.70
CA GLY A 716 -34.97 38.53 -20.43
C GLY A 716 -34.76 38.67 -21.94
N TYR A 717 -34.41 39.85 -22.45
CA TYR A 717 -33.98 40.05 -23.82
C TYR A 717 -32.49 39.81 -23.94
N GLY A 718 -32.07 39.23 -25.06
CA GLY A 718 -30.65 38.93 -25.30
C GLY A 718 -30.31 38.94 -26.78
N LYS A 719 -29.00 39.04 -27.07
CA LYS A 719 -28.44 38.97 -28.41
C LYS A 719 -26.99 38.55 -28.36
N ARG A 720 -26.52 37.95 -29.44
CA ARG A 720 -25.08 37.75 -29.71
C ARG A 720 -24.60 38.84 -30.65
N THR A 721 -23.41 39.35 -30.46
CA THR A 721 -22.79 40.40 -31.28
C THR A 721 -21.32 40.06 -31.50
N SER A 722 -20.81 40.17 -32.77
CA SER A 722 -19.37 39.93 -33.03
C SER A 722 -18.51 40.88 -32.20
N PRO A 723 -17.41 40.40 -31.57
CA PRO A 723 -16.44 41.25 -30.86
C PRO A 723 -15.90 42.39 -31.76
N ASP A 724 -15.86 42.22 -33.07
CA ASP A 724 -15.34 43.20 -34.03
C ASP A 724 -16.21 44.48 -34.13
N GLU A 725 -17.47 44.40 -33.74
CA GLU A 725 -18.30 45.58 -33.63
C GLU A 725 -17.93 46.51 -32.49
N TYR A 726 -17.15 46.00 -31.50
CA TYR A 726 -16.64 46.78 -30.38
C TYR A 726 -15.22 47.25 -30.73
N ARG A 727 -15.07 48.49 -31.20
CA ARG A 727 -13.76 49.07 -31.54
C ARG A 727 -12.87 49.13 -30.27
N GLU A 728 -11.59 48.80 -30.44
CA GLU A 728 -10.61 48.99 -29.38
C GLU A 728 -10.47 50.48 -29.01
N GLN A 729 -10.36 50.76 -27.73
CA GLN A 729 -10.22 52.10 -27.16
C GLN A 729 -9.13 52.13 -26.07
N GLY A 730 -8.67 53.35 -25.76
CA GLY A 730 -7.84 53.50 -24.59
C GLY A 730 -8.68 53.46 -23.33
N ARG A 731 -8.09 52.98 -22.18
CA ARG A 731 -8.72 53.02 -20.86
C ARG A 731 -9.23 54.44 -20.54
N ASN A 732 -10.20 54.52 -19.60
CA ASN A 732 -10.79 55.79 -19.13
C ASN A 732 -11.60 56.57 -20.23
N GLY A 733 -12.07 55.85 -21.29
CA GLY A 733 -13.03 56.34 -22.24
C GLY A 733 -14.48 56.22 -21.76
N LYS A 734 -15.48 56.89 -22.43
CA LYS A 734 -16.91 56.70 -22.15
C LYS A 734 -17.48 55.38 -22.70
N GLY A 735 -16.73 54.68 -23.57
CA GLY A 735 -17.21 53.46 -24.25
C GLY A 735 -18.16 53.76 -25.41
N ILE A 736 -18.84 52.74 -25.87
CA ILE A 736 -19.83 52.73 -26.97
C ILE A 736 -21.07 51.96 -26.54
N ILE A 737 -22.20 52.22 -27.20
CA ILE A 737 -23.48 51.55 -26.90
C ILE A 737 -23.31 50.04 -27.25
N ALA A 738 -23.47 49.17 -26.25
CA ALA A 738 -23.47 47.69 -26.39
C ALA A 738 -24.83 47.14 -26.74
N THR A 739 -25.89 47.68 -26.14
CA THR A 739 -27.26 47.26 -26.39
C THR A 739 -28.19 48.48 -26.28
N LYS A 740 -29.26 48.51 -27.13
CA LYS A 740 -30.26 49.57 -27.07
C LYS A 740 -31.30 49.23 -26.00
N LEU A 741 -31.21 49.91 -24.83
CA LEU A 741 -32.14 49.75 -23.73
C LEU A 741 -33.44 50.54 -23.97
N THR A 742 -34.55 50.01 -23.52
CA THR A 742 -35.89 50.60 -23.51
C THR A 742 -36.67 50.09 -22.29
N ASP A 743 -37.78 50.70 -21.95
CA ASP A 743 -38.63 50.21 -20.85
C ASP A 743 -39.08 48.75 -21.01
N LYS A 744 -39.04 48.18 -22.23
CA LYS A 744 -39.39 46.80 -22.50
C LYS A 744 -38.24 45.84 -22.26
N THR A 745 -37.00 46.29 -22.34
CA THR A 745 -35.81 45.44 -22.18
C THR A 745 -35.23 45.54 -20.80
N GLY A 746 -35.50 46.63 -20.08
CA GLY A 746 -34.85 46.92 -18.80
C GLY A 746 -33.38 47.30 -18.99
N ASP A 747 -32.64 47.29 -17.90
CA ASP A 747 -31.17 47.54 -17.82
C ASP A 747 -30.35 46.36 -18.34
N LEU A 748 -29.07 46.54 -18.61
CA LEU A 748 -28.17 45.45 -18.92
C LEU A 748 -27.89 44.63 -17.64
N ALA A 749 -28.11 43.32 -17.70
CA ALA A 749 -27.95 42.39 -16.58
C ALA A 749 -26.62 41.62 -16.62
N ALA A 750 -26.18 41.19 -17.83
CA ALA A 750 -24.94 40.43 -17.96
C ALA A 750 -24.30 40.59 -19.34
N LEU A 751 -22.97 40.49 -19.38
CA LEU A 751 -22.16 40.30 -20.58
C LEU A 751 -21.33 39.02 -20.44
N LEU A 752 -21.25 38.22 -21.54
CA LEU A 752 -20.54 36.94 -21.53
C LEU A 752 -20.01 36.66 -22.93
N MET A 753 -18.84 36.01 -23.03
CA MET A 753 -18.40 35.40 -24.31
C MET A 753 -19.04 34.02 -24.45
N VAL A 754 -19.54 33.73 -25.67
CA VAL A 754 -20.23 32.48 -25.95
C VAL A 754 -19.93 31.96 -27.35
N LYS A 755 -19.65 30.66 -27.46
CA LYS A 755 -19.54 29.95 -28.74
C LYS A 755 -20.89 29.39 -29.18
N PRO A 756 -21.11 29.20 -30.49
CA PRO A 756 -22.39 28.67 -30.98
C PRO A 756 -22.74 27.26 -30.48
N ASP A 757 -21.75 26.46 -30.20
CA ASP A 757 -21.83 25.07 -29.72
C ASP A 757 -21.99 24.92 -28.21
N GLU A 758 -22.05 26.02 -27.46
CA GLU A 758 -22.25 26.03 -26.03
C GLU A 758 -23.73 26.16 -25.64
N ASP A 759 -24.04 25.72 -24.43
CA ASP A 759 -25.32 25.96 -23.76
C ASP A 759 -25.19 27.10 -22.74
N LEU A 760 -26.29 27.75 -22.47
CA LEU A 760 -26.40 28.87 -21.54
C LEU A 760 -27.37 28.55 -20.42
N MET A 761 -27.01 28.91 -19.19
CA MET A 761 -27.87 28.86 -18.01
C MET A 761 -28.22 30.29 -17.58
N LEU A 762 -29.49 30.69 -17.69
CA LEU A 762 -30.00 31.97 -17.24
C LEU A 762 -30.65 31.80 -15.86
N ILE A 763 -30.42 32.76 -14.98
CA ILE A 763 -30.89 32.74 -13.60
C ILE A 763 -31.69 33.98 -13.31
N THR A 764 -32.83 33.83 -12.64
CA THR A 764 -33.72 34.92 -12.21
C THR A 764 -33.67 35.11 -10.68
N ASP A 765 -34.10 36.29 -10.23
CA ASP A 765 -34.18 36.65 -8.80
C ASP A 765 -35.18 35.79 -8.00
N ASP A 766 -36.14 35.15 -8.64
CA ASP A 766 -37.07 34.17 -8.06
C ASP A 766 -36.50 32.76 -7.98
N GLY A 767 -35.24 32.53 -8.37
CA GLY A 767 -34.56 31.23 -8.34
C GLY A 767 -34.89 30.32 -9.52
N THR A 768 -35.57 30.81 -10.54
CA THR A 768 -35.84 30.06 -11.78
C THR A 768 -34.60 29.99 -12.64
N ILE A 769 -34.24 28.80 -13.15
CA ILE A 769 -33.12 28.57 -14.05
C ILE A 769 -33.62 27.98 -15.35
N ILE A 770 -33.09 28.48 -16.48
CA ILE A 770 -33.31 27.91 -17.82
C ILE A 770 -31.95 27.56 -18.44
N ARG A 771 -31.83 26.39 -19.06
CA ARG A 771 -30.71 26.00 -19.96
C ARG A 771 -31.21 26.17 -21.40
N THR A 772 -30.53 26.97 -22.22
CA THR A 772 -30.87 27.22 -23.62
C THR A 772 -29.62 27.14 -24.50
N ARG A 773 -29.76 26.79 -25.76
CA ARG A 773 -28.63 26.70 -26.70
C ARG A 773 -28.20 28.10 -27.13
N ALA A 774 -26.91 28.37 -27.18
CA ALA A 774 -26.37 29.64 -27.63
C ALA A 774 -26.75 29.91 -29.11
N GLU A 775 -26.75 28.89 -29.96
CA GLU A 775 -27.12 28.99 -31.38
C GLU A 775 -28.54 29.52 -31.61
N ASP A 776 -29.48 29.31 -30.70
CA ASP A 776 -30.85 29.77 -30.74
C ASP A 776 -30.97 31.30 -30.55
N ILE A 777 -29.94 31.96 -30.02
CA ILE A 777 -29.94 33.39 -29.81
C ILE A 777 -29.35 34.05 -31.04
N ARG A 778 -30.15 34.96 -31.62
CA ARG A 778 -29.82 35.63 -32.87
C ARG A 778 -28.58 36.52 -32.75
N VAL A 779 -27.67 36.42 -33.75
CA VAL A 779 -26.55 37.37 -33.92
C VAL A 779 -27.13 38.68 -34.46
N CYS A 780 -26.90 39.77 -33.75
CA CYS A 780 -27.44 41.11 -34.09
C CYS A 780 -26.38 42.18 -33.88
N GLY A 781 -26.50 43.27 -34.62
CA GLY A 781 -25.63 44.41 -34.45
C GLY A 781 -25.73 45.07 -33.08
N ARG A 782 -24.66 45.72 -32.67
CA ARG A 782 -24.42 46.30 -31.34
C ARG A 782 -25.57 47.19 -30.84
N ASN A 783 -26.10 48.08 -31.68
CA ASN A 783 -27.16 49.05 -31.33
C ASN A 783 -28.57 48.47 -31.60
N THR A 784 -28.89 47.29 -31.12
CA THR A 784 -30.19 46.61 -31.23
C THR A 784 -30.72 46.17 -29.87
N GLN A 785 -32.02 45.91 -29.76
CA GLN A 785 -32.67 45.45 -28.53
C GLN A 785 -32.52 43.94 -28.24
N GLY A 786 -32.15 43.16 -29.28
CA GLY A 786 -32.09 41.69 -29.16
C GLY A 786 -33.46 41.02 -29.32
N VAL A 787 -33.52 39.73 -28.91
CA VAL A 787 -34.71 38.87 -28.93
C VAL A 787 -35.04 38.39 -27.50
N ILE A 788 -36.28 37.94 -27.31
CA ILE A 788 -36.63 37.31 -26.01
C ILE A 788 -35.93 35.97 -25.90
N VAL A 789 -35.07 35.84 -24.92
CA VAL A 789 -34.34 34.59 -24.59
C VAL A 789 -35.10 33.81 -23.51
N MET A 790 -35.62 34.52 -22.51
CA MET A 790 -36.40 33.94 -21.43
C MET A 790 -37.69 34.72 -21.20
N LYS A 791 -38.82 34.01 -21.04
CA LYS A 791 -40.08 34.65 -20.61
C LYS A 791 -40.12 34.65 -19.09
N LEU A 792 -40.16 35.83 -18.52
CA LEU A 792 -40.20 36.06 -17.08
C LEU A 792 -41.66 36.13 -16.57
N GLN A 793 -41.81 35.78 -15.29
CA GLN A 793 -43.04 36.07 -14.54
C GLN A 793 -43.10 37.57 -14.23
N GLU A 794 -44.28 38.06 -13.91
CA GLU A 794 -44.48 39.50 -13.60
C GLU A 794 -43.71 39.84 -12.30
N GLY A 795 -42.78 40.79 -12.41
CA GLY A 795 -41.89 41.19 -11.28
C GLY A 795 -40.58 40.48 -11.19
N SER A 796 -40.32 39.45 -12.00
CA SER A 796 -39.04 38.72 -11.97
C SER A 796 -38.02 39.34 -12.93
N HIS A 797 -36.71 39.26 -12.55
CA HIS A 797 -35.61 39.83 -13.31
C HIS A 797 -34.50 38.80 -13.53
N VAL A 798 -33.85 38.81 -14.70
CA VAL A 798 -32.64 38.06 -14.94
C VAL A 798 -31.49 38.73 -14.19
N ILE A 799 -30.76 37.97 -13.38
CA ILE A 799 -29.67 38.47 -12.52
C ILE A 799 -28.31 37.87 -12.86
N GLY A 800 -28.28 36.75 -13.60
CA GLY A 800 -27.04 36.12 -13.99
C GLY A 800 -27.17 35.17 -15.16
N VAL A 801 -26.03 34.93 -15.81
CA VAL A 801 -25.87 33.97 -16.93
C VAL A 801 -24.58 33.19 -16.78
N ALA A 802 -24.60 31.91 -17.05
CA ALA A 802 -23.42 31.06 -17.06
C ALA A 802 -23.33 30.22 -18.36
N ARG A 803 -22.12 29.89 -18.78
CA ARG A 803 -21.86 28.94 -19.88
C ARG A 803 -21.90 27.51 -19.37
N ALA A 804 -22.32 26.57 -20.23
CA ALA A 804 -22.20 25.12 -20.01
C ALA A 804 -21.80 24.47 -21.34
N GLU A 805 -20.91 23.52 -21.29
CA GLU A 805 -20.58 22.69 -22.45
C GLU A 805 -21.80 21.86 -22.86
N ARG A 806 -21.95 21.62 -24.18
CA ARG A 806 -23.02 20.77 -24.70
C ARG A 806 -22.66 19.31 -24.42
N ASP A 807 -23.61 18.55 -23.85
CA ASP A 807 -23.49 17.11 -23.73
C ASP A 807 -23.60 16.48 -25.13
N GLU A 808 -22.66 15.63 -25.55
CA GLU A 808 -22.77 14.82 -26.77
C GLU A 808 -23.82 13.71 -26.56
N GLU A 809 -25.12 14.03 -26.71
CA GLU A 809 -26.15 13.01 -26.86
C GLU A 809 -26.27 12.61 -28.35
N PRO A 810 -26.28 11.30 -28.68
CA PRO A 810 -26.62 10.87 -30.01
C PRO A 810 -28.08 11.29 -30.33
N ASP A 811 -28.32 11.89 -31.52
CA ASP A 811 -29.61 12.30 -32.01
C ASP A 811 -30.68 11.22 -31.82
N ALA A 812 -31.58 11.41 -30.85
CA ALA A 812 -32.80 10.62 -30.71
C ALA A 812 -33.92 11.29 -31.55
N PRO A 813 -34.64 10.52 -32.38
CA PRO A 813 -35.65 11.10 -33.24
C PRO A 813 -36.82 11.70 -32.46
N ALA A 814 -37.19 12.90 -32.86
CA ALA A 814 -38.29 13.67 -32.30
C ALA A 814 -39.62 12.93 -32.36
N ASN A 815 -40.09 12.40 -31.25
CA ASN A 815 -41.53 12.12 -31.02
C ASN A 815 -41.89 12.60 -29.62
N ALA A 816 -42.35 13.83 -29.53
CA ALA A 816 -42.73 14.55 -28.32
C ALA A 816 -44.04 14.08 -27.64
N ALA A 817 -44.59 12.95 -28.04
CA ALA A 817 -45.88 12.46 -27.49
C ALA A 817 -45.72 11.31 -26.46
N ASP A 818 -44.58 10.66 -26.40
CA ASP A 818 -44.37 9.52 -25.49
C ASP A 818 -43.58 9.85 -24.22
N ALA A 819 -42.97 11.04 -24.12
CA ALA A 819 -42.16 11.44 -22.99
C ALA A 819 -43.00 11.83 -21.77
N ASP A 820 -44.16 12.48 -21.97
CA ASP A 820 -45.07 12.86 -20.89
C ASP A 820 -45.76 11.66 -20.22
N ALA A 821 -45.89 10.54 -20.97
CA ALA A 821 -46.42 9.29 -20.41
C ALA A 821 -45.43 8.48 -19.61
N ALA A 822 -44.09 8.68 -19.82
CA ALA A 822 -43.04 8.04 -19.08
C ALA A 822 -42.73 8.76 -17.75
N GLU A 823 -42.85 10.12 -17.76
CA GLU A 823 -42.63 10.92 -16.55
C GLU A 823 -43.77 10.76 -15.54
N ALA A 824 -45.02 10.62 -16.02
CA ALA A 824 -46.14 10.25 -15.15
C ALA A 824 -46.09 8.83 -14.56
N ARG A 825 -45.22 7.94 -15.12
CA ARG A 825 -44.93 6.60 -14.57
C ARG A 825 -43.76 6.57 -13.63
N ALA A 826 -42.86 7.56 -13.67
CA ALA A 826 -41.69 7.63 -12.78
C ALA A 826 -42.00 8.38 -11.46
N GLU A 827 -43.05 9.21 -11.42
CA GLU A 827 -43.53 9.85 -10.17
C GLU A 827 -44.70 9.10 -9.49
N GLY A 828 -45.19 8.01 -10.12
CA GLY A 828 -46.18 7.10 -9.53
C GLY A 828 -45.44 6.10 -8.61
N PHE A 829 -45.65 6.24 -7.36
CA PHE A 829 -45.39 5.25 -6.31
C PHE A 829 -45.42 3.83 -6.89
N ASP A 830 -44.36 3.08 -6.71
CA ASP A 830 -44.27 1.66 -7.03
C ASP A 830 -45.32 0.88 -6.24
N THR A 831 -46.43 0.54 -6.91
CA THR A 831 -47.49 -0.29 -6.35
C THR A 831 -47.16 -1.79 -6.35
N SER A 832 -45.89 -2.18 -6.74
CA SER A 832 -45.44 -3.56 -6.69
C SER A 832 -45.17 -4.02 -5.25
N ASP A 833 -44.68 -3.15 -4.39
CA ASP A 833 -44.43 -3.45 -2.97
C ASP A 833 -45.72 -3.67 -2.18
N ALA A 834 -46.86 -3.08 -2.61
CA ALA A 834 -48.16 -3.31 -1.95
C ALA A 834 -48.76 -4.65 -2.35
N ALA A 835 -48.43 -5.20 -3.50
CA ALA A 835 -48.89 -6.52 -3.95
C ALA A 835 -48.01 -7.66 -3.36
N GLU A 836 -46.70 -7.47 -3.27
CA GLU A 836 -45.78 -8.41 -2.58
C GLU A 836 -46.02 -8.42 -1.06
N SER A 837 -46.25 -7.25 -0.45
CA SER A 837 -46.59 -7.19 0.99
C SER A 837 -47.92 -7.89 1.31
N LYS A 838 -48.94 -7.84 0.43
CA LYS A 838 -50.18 -8.61 0.60
C LYS A 838 -49.98 -10.09 0.37
N ALA A 839 -49.13 -10.49 -0.59
CA ALA A 839 -48.84 -11.90 -0.83
C ALA A 839 -48.04 -12.52 0.33
N VAL A 840 -47.11 -11.78 0.92
CA VAL A 840 -46.33 -12.20 2.07
C VAL A 840 -47.23 -12.27 3.34
N GLN A 841 -48.15 -11.30 3.54
CA GLN A 841 -49.11 -11.35 4.63
C GLN A 841 -50.13 -12.50 4.48
N GLU A 842 -50.52 -12.83 3.25
CA GLU A 842 -51.42 -14.00 3.00
C GLU A 842 -50.67 -15.32 3.20
N LEU A 843 -49.39 -15.41 2.89
CA LEU A 843 -48.51 -16.55 3.17
C LEU A 843 -48.28 -16.73 4.68
N LEU A 844 -48.05 -15.64 5.40
CA LEU A 844 -47.88 -15.66 6.86
C LEU A 844 -49.19 -16.08 7.56
N ARG A 845 -50.35 -15.59 7.11
CA ARG A 845 -51.64 -15.99 7.64
C ARG A 845 -51.94 -17.48 7.39
N ARG A 846 -51.58 -18.04 6.23
CA ARG A 846 -51.69 -19.46 5.94
C ARG A 846 -50.77 -20.30 6.79
N ALA A 847 -49.56 -19.83 7.06
CA ALA A 847 -48.62 -20.52 7.94
C ALA A 847 -49.09 -20.50 9.41
N GLU A 848 -49.79 -19.47 9.85
CA GLU A 848 -50.41 -19.42 11.20
C GLU A 848 -51.69 -20.27 11.28
N GLU A 849 -52.48 -20.40 10.22
CA GLU A 849 -53.65 -21.30 10.16
C GLU A 849 -53.23 -22.78 10.11
N ASP A 850 -52.11 -23.13 9.43
CA ASP A 850 -51.56 -24.49 9.41
C ASP A 850 -50.86 -24.86 10.75
N ALA A 851 -50.39 -23.87 11.53
CA ALA A 851 -49.79 -24.09 12.84
C ALA A 851 -50.86 -24.24 13.98
N SER A 852 -52.09 -23.81 13.74
CA SER A 852 -53.20 -23.93 14.70
C SER A 852 -54.06 -25.17 14.51
N GLY A 853 -53.75 -26.06 13.58
CA GLY A 853 -54.55 -27.20 13.18
C GLY A 853 -54.03 -28.59 13.59
N SER A 854 -53.05 -28.72 14.49
CA SER A 854 -52.58 -30.03 14.97
C SER A 854 -52.54 -30.12 16.50
N ASP A 855 -53.68 -29.99 17.12
CA ASP A 855 -53.94 -30.65 18.41
C ASP A 855 -54.49 -32.05 18.14
N LEU A 856 -53.65 -33.04 18.38
CA LEU A 856 -54.10 -34.43 18.59
C LEU A 856 -53.31 -35.02 19.75
N ASP A 857 -54.09 -35.24 20.78
CA ASP A 857 -53.82 -36.03 21.98
C ASP A 857 -52.88 -37.20 21.81
N MET A 858 -51.89 -37.35 22.67
CA MET A 858 -51.58 -38.66 23.24
C MET A 858 -50.99 -38.52 24.66
N ASP A 859 -51.72 -39.18 25.48
CA ASP A 859 -51.81 -39.49 26.83
C ASP A 859 -50.53 -39.80 27.61
N LEU A 860 -50.65 -39.55 28.88
CA LEU A 860 -49.82 -39.75 30.06
C LEU A 860 -49.25 -41.16 30.24
N GLY A 861 -48.01 -41.25 30.67
CA GLY A 861 -47.43 -42.41 31.33
C GLY A 861 -46.14 -41.97 32.04
N GLY A 862 -46.31 -41.70 33.34
CA GLY A 862 -45.33 -41.33 34.31
C GLY A 862 -44.32 -42.43 34.66
N GLU A 863 -43.23 -42.07 35.19
CA GLU A 863 -42.76 -42.50 36.51
C GLU A 863 -41.39 -41.91 36.84
N ASN A 864 -41.30 -41.50 38.08
CA ASN A 864 -40.16 -41.04 38.86
C ASN A 864 -38.96 -41.98 38.83
N GLU A 865 -37.75 -41.41 38.97
CA GLU A 865 -36.87 -41.48 40.17
C GLU A 865 -35.48 -41.01 39.76
N LYS A 866 -34.96 -39.96 40.39
CA LYS A 866 -33.94 -39.90 41.45
C LYS A 866 -32.73 -40.81 41.21
N ASP A 867 -31.55 -40.25 41.02
CA ASP A 867 -30.48 -40.07 42.03
C ASP A 867 -29.16 -39.75 41.32
N SER A 868 -28.52 -38.73 41.79
CA SER A 868 -27.05 -38.57 41.82
C SER A 868 -26.56 -39.36 43.03
N PRO A 869 -25.25 -39.58 43.32
CA PRO A 869 -24.03 -38.98 42.74
C PRO A 869 -22.81 -39.94 42.69
N ALA A 870 -21.72 -39.32 42.21
CA ALA A 870 -20.33 -39.45 42.68
C ALA A 870 -19.45 -40.65 42.27
N ASP A 871 -18.29 -40.24 41.88
CA ASP A 871 -16.92 -40.67 42.21
C ASP A 871 -16.21 -41.75 41.39
N ASP A 872 -15.08 -41.29 41.03
CA ASP A 872 -13.71 -41.89 41.11
C ASP A 872 -13.17 -42.82 40.03
N GLU A 873 -12.01 -42.35 39.56
CA GLU A 873 -10.72 -42.99 39.37
C GLU A 873 -10.45 -43.96 38.20
N ASP A 874 -9.32 -43.61 37.62
CA ASP A 874 -8.26 -44.50 37.07
C ASP A 874 -8.54 -45.23 35.72
N ILE A 875 -7.92 -44.77 34.68
CA ILE A 875 -6.65 -45.27 34.11
C ILE A 875 -6.10 -44.30 33.10
#